data_8606ff62e0ad523d3e8e23d624038c7e
#
_entry.id   8606ff62e0ad523d3e8e23d624038c7e
#
_cell.length_a   1.000
_cell.length_b   1.000
_cell.length_c   1.000
_cell.angle_alpha   90.00
_cell.angle_beta   90.00
_cell.angle_gamma   90.00
#
_symmetry.space_group_name_H-M   'P 1'
#
loop_
_entity.id
_entity.type
_entity.pdbx_description
1 polymer ?
#
loop_
_entity_poly.entity_id
_entity_poly.type
_entity_poly.pdbx_seq_one_letter_code
_entity_poly.pdbx_strand_id
1 'polypeptide(L)'
;MMKNPHPSRRRVYVLLGFFCAFLVLFFAVLYDAQVVHGSENRARSITSNTASETVTASRGIITDRNGKVLVSNRLAYTLVVDKSSFGKDEAALNDAIWQLIQLCQEQGVTWNDTLPMTTGSSPQLTSKSLTESFREYLDDNKLPTDGGSAEVLAAMRKLYKVDDSYTDAQARLIVGVRYELDGRSSYTFAEDVSTELLGRITDGKYRGVTIKTAAARVYNTKLAAHILGTVGAIWQEEWRSDESTGYVGYADKGYNMNDLVGKDGVEKAFEEYLHGKDGKRLITTDENGKITGELYTREPQPGGTVALTIDIDLQQVVEDTLASTIQGMIDKDSNERGGAAAVIQVGTGEVLAMASYPTYDLETFNQDYDELVKDERLPMFNRATQGVYAPGSTFKLCTSVAALEEGIITPSTIIEDKGIYTYYVDPQPMCWIWRQAHTTHGRINVSQAIVDSCNYFYYEVGRLTGIKKLDEYATAFGLGQSTGIEIGDVSGVLASPEWAKAHDREWTDGQTITAAIGQSYNLFTPLQLANYVATLVSGGEHYEAHLLKNVKSYDNSRVVGVYGKGPLNDLNISDSTMAAVTKGMHDLTYDSLRSAFSRCVVEAGAKTGSAQVGTDIANGTFVAYAPYDDPEIAIAIVVEKGGSGSLLANAAVDIINAWFTRDGTGATAAGEDALMR
;
A
#
# COMPACT_ATOMS: atom_id res chain seq x y z
N MET A 1 57.77 -79.95 45.63
CA MET A 1 58.34 -79.03 44.62
C MET A 1 57.47 -78.99 43.36
N MET A 2 56.65 -78.03 43.25
CA MET A 2 55.83 -77.81 42.04
C MET A 2 56.68 -77.07 41.01
N LYS A 3 56.95 -77.70 39.84
CA LYS A 3 57.58 -77.04 38.72
C LYS A 3 56.61 -76.05 38.07
N ASN A 4 56.94 -74.77 38.12
CA ASN A 4 56.24 -73.77 37.32
C ASN A 4 56.48 -74.06 35.84
N PRO A 5 55.40 -74.20 35.01
CA PRO A 5 55.58 -74.36 33.59
C PRO A 5 55.92 -73.00 32.96
N HIS A 6 57.17 -72.83 32.51
CA HIS A 6 57.55 -71.70 31.69
C HIS A 6 56.70 -71.72 30.41
N PRO A 7 56.01 -70.63 30.06
CA PRO A 7 55.28 -70.59 28.79
C PRO A 7 56.21 -70.82 27.62
N SER A 8 55.87 -71.80 26.76
CA SER A 8 56.69 -72.09 25.60
C SER A 8 56.84 -70.83 24.73
N ARG A 9 58.11 -70.52 24.31
CA ARG A 9 58.38 -69.32 23.48
C ARG A 9 57.47 -69.24 22.27
N ARG A 10 56.97 -70.31 21.75
CA ARG A 10 55.97 -70.38 20.67
C ARG A 10 54.62 -69.78 21.06
N ARG A 11 54.16 -69.97 22.26
CA ARG A 11 52.91 -69.38 22.74
C ARG A 11 53.04 -67.86 22.92
N VAL A 12 54.18 -67.39 23.36
CA VAL A 12 54.48 -65.95 23.49
C VAL A 12 54.54 -65.27 22.12
N TYR A 13 55.16 -65.90 21.11
CA TYR A 13 55.14 -65.33 19.76
C TYR A 13 53.79 -65.37 19.09
N VAL A 14 52.94 -66.36 19.33
CA VAL A 14 51.55 -66.40 18.84
C VAL A 14 50.71 -65.30 19.45
N LEU A 15 50.85 -65.12 20.78
CA LEU A 15 50.18 -64.02 21.48
C LEU A 15 50.64 -62.63 21.01
N LEU A 16 51.94 -62.45 20.81
CA LEU A 16 52.51 -61.21 20.27
C LEU A 16 52.05 -60.96 18.83
N GLY A 17 51.97 -61.99 17.98
CA GLY A 17 51.42 -61.89 16.62
C GLY A 17 49.94 -61.49 16.61
N PHE A 18 49.19 -62.08 17.53
CA PHE A 18 47.73 -61.69 17.68
C PHE A 18 47.56 -60.24 18.15
N PHE A 19 48.40 -59.79 19.11
CA PHE A 19 48.40 -58.43 19.61
C PHE A 19 48.88 -57.43 18.51
N CYS A 20 49.89 -57.75 17.72
CA CYS A 20 50.30 -56.93 16.57
C CYS A 20 49.19 -56.85 15.51
N ALA A 21 48.55 -57.97 15.20
CA ALA A 21 47.39 -57.96 14.25
C ALA A 21 46.22 -57.12 14.73
N PHE A 22 45.95 -57.18 16.03
CA PHE A 22 44.88 -56.34 16.65
C PHE A 22 45.25 -54.86 16.62
N LEU A 23 46.51 -54.50 16.87
CA LEU A 23 46.99 -53.12 16.76
C LEU A 23 46.89 -52.60 15.32
N VAL A 24 47.26 -53.40 14.34
CA VAL A 24 47.12 -53.02 12.91
C VAL A 24 45.66 -52.81 12.54
N LEU A 25 44.77 -53.70 12.99
CA LEU A 25 43.33 -53.54 12.77
C LEU A 25 42.78 -52.26 13.44
N PHE A 26 43.21 -51.99 14.67
CA PHE A 26 42.84 -50.80 15.42
C PHE A 26 43.31 -49.51 14.72
N PHE A 27 44.57 -49.50 14.25
CA PHE A 27 45.09 -48.38 13.47
C PHE A 27 44.37 -48.20 12.14
N ALA A 28 44.00 -49.28 11.45
CA ALA A 28 43.24 -49.23 10.21
C ALA A 28 41.83 -48.63 10.45
N VAL A 29 41.13 -49.05 11.51
CA VAL A 29 39.81 -48.51 11.90
C VAL A 29 39.91 -47.03 12.33
N LEU A 30 40.96 -46.67 13.08
CA LEU A 30 41.22 -45.30 13.47
C LEU A 30 41.54 -44.40 12.26
N TYR A 31 42.36 -44.90 11.33
CA TYR A 31 42.69 -44.20 10.10
C TYR A 31 41.44 -43.98 9.24
N ASP A 32 40.62 -45.00 9.07
CA ASP A 32 39.35 -44.90 8.36
C ASP A 32 38.43 -43.87 9.00
N ALA A 33 38.25 -43.94 10.33
CA ALA A 33 37.37 -43.06 11.07
C ALA A 33 37.86 -41.60 11.14
N GLN A 34 39.17 -41.34 11.20
CA GLN A 34 39.75 -40.02 11.41
C GLN A 34 40.27 -39.35 10.13
N VAL A 35 40.71 -40.12 9.15
CA VAL A 35 41.32 -39.59 7.92
C VAL A 35 40.43 -39.80 6.72
N VAL A 36 39.90 -41.00 6.49
CA VAL A 36 39.06 -41.29 5.32
C VAL A 36 37.67 -40.69 5.51
N HIS A 37 37.03 -40.90 6.65
CA HIS A 37 35.69 -40.40 6.99
C HIS A 37 35.74 -39.29 8.05
N GLY A 38 36.89 -38.70 8.30
CA GLY A 38 37.10 -37.69 9.33
C GLY A 38 36.24 -36.44 9.18
N SER A 39 36.05 -36.00 7.93
CA SER A 39 35.14 -34.87 7.63
C SER A 39 33.67 -35.21 7.86
N GLU A 40 33.23 -36.40 7.47
CA GLU A 40 31.86 -36.87 7.67
C GLU A 40 31.55 -37.15 9.15
N ASN A 41 32.50 -37.80 9.86
CA ASN A 41 32.35 -38.06 11.29
C ASN A 41 32.40 -36.77 12.13
N ARG A 42 33.20 -35.80 11.73
CA ARG A 42 33.23 -34.48 12.32
C ARG A 42 31.91 -33.72 12.03
N ALA A 43 31.40 -33.81 10.80
CA ALA A 43 30.09 -33.25 10.46
C ALA A 43 28.95 -33.92 11.26
N ARG A 44 28.96 -35.26 11.41
CA ARG A 44 27.98 -35.98 12.22
C ARG A 44 28.08 -35.65 13.72
N SER A 45 29.28 -35.47 14.26
CA SER A 45 29.49 -35.05 15.66
C SER A 45 29.04 -33.63 15.91
N ILE A 46 29.20 -32.74 14.95
CA ILE A 46 28.71 -31.37 14.98
C ILE A 46 27.15 -31.35 14.89
N THR A 47 26.57 -32.24 14.07
CA THR A 47 25.13 -32.31 13.86
C THR A 47 24.32 -32.76 15.09
N SER A 48 24.93 -33.46 16.02
CA SER A 48 24.23 -33.98 17.22
C SER A 48 23.88 -32.90 18.27
N ASN A 49 24.58 -31.72 18.23
CA ASN A 49 24.31 -30.58 19.13
C ASN A 49 24.18 -29.26 18.36
N THR A 50 23.85 -29.33 17.07
CA THR A 50 23.77 -28.15 16.21
C THR A 50 22.33 -27.98 15.73
N ALA A 51 21.72 -26.84 16.05
CA ALA A 51 20.43 -26.42 15.52
C ALA A 51 20.65 -25.46 14.34
N SER A 52 19.85 -25.62 13.27
CA SER A 52 19.80 -24.65 12.19
C SER A 52 18.72 -23.61 12.51
N GLU A 53 19.10 -22.35 12.54
CA GLU A 53 18.19 -21.23 12.77
C GLU A 53 18.10 -20.34 11.52
N THR A 54 16.89 -19.93 11.17
CA THR A 54 16.67 -18.92 10.15
C THR A 54 16.89 -17.54 10.76
N VAL A 55 17.69 -16.70 10.09
CA VAL A 55 17.91 -15.30 10.47
C VAL A 55 17.13 -14.45 9.50
N THR A 56 16.07 -13.84 9.97
CA THR A 56 15.19 -13.00 9.16
C THR A 56 15.95 -11.79 8.61
N ALA A 57 15.83 -11.55 7.31
CA ALA A 57 16.38 -10.38 6.68
C ALA A 57 15.52 -9.14 6.99
N SER A 58 16.16 -7.97 7.10
CA SER A 58 15.41 -6.72 7.21
C SER A 58 14.77 -6.36 5.87
N ARG A 59 13.59 -5.75 5.91
CA ARG A 59 12.88 -5.25 4.75
C ARG A 59 13.61 -4.05 4.14
N GLY A 60 13.47 -3.83 2.84
CA GLY A 60 14.09 -2.71 2.12
C GLY A 60 13.61 -1.34 2.60
N ILE A 61 14.33 -0.31 2.25
CA ILE A 61 14.03 1.09 2.60
C ILE A 61 13.20 1.71 1.49
N ILE A 62 12.27 2.61 1.84
CA ILE A 62 11.51 3.42 0.89
C ILE A 62 11.95 4.87 1.04
N THR A 63 12.30 5.51 -0.07
CA THR A 63 12.69 6.92 -0.13
C THR A 63 11.79 7.70 -1.06
N ASP A 64 11.74 9.01 -0.88
CA ASP A 64 11.19 9.92 -1.86
C ASP A 64 12.13 10.07 -3.08
N ARG A 65 11.73 10.93 -4.05
CA ARG A 65 12.51 11.18 -5.27
C ARG A 65 13.89 11.81 -5.01
N ASN A 66 14.05 12.48 -3.88
CA ASN A 66 15.25 13.21 -3.47
C ASN A 66 16.16 12.37 -2.53
N GLY A 67 15.74 11.13 -2.22
CA GLY A 67 16.48 10.23 -1.33
C GLY A 67 16.16 10.40 0.17
N LYS A 68 15.15 11.22 0.51
CA LYS A 68 14.68 11.36 1.90
C LYS A 68 13.98 10.08 2.32
N VAL A 69 14.40 9.48 3.42
CA VAL A 69 13.90 8.19 3.90
C VAL A 69 12.49 8.36 4.45
N LEU A 70 11.53 7.70 3.82
CA LEU A 70 10.12 7.69 4.22
C LEU A 70 9.79 6.52 5.14
N VAL A 71 10.32 5.33 4.81
CA VAL A 71 10.11 4.11 5.60
C VAL A 71 11.44 3.39 5.75
N SER A 72 11.76 3.02 6.98
CA SER A 72 13.01 2.34 7.35
C SER A 72 12.74 1.18 8.32
N ASN A 73 13.79 0.64 8.91
CA ASN A 73 13.68 -0.38 9.94
C ASN A 73 14.53 0.02 11.15
N ARG A 74 14.11 -0.37 12.34
CA ARG A 74 14.91 -0.32 13.55
C ARG A 74 15.06 -1.70 14.17
N LEU A 75 16.10 -1.87 14.95
CA LEU A 75 16.24 -3.07 15.74
C LEU A 75 15.08 -3.16 16.74
N ALA A 76 14.44 -4.29 16.75
CA ALA A 76 13.38 -4.63 17.68
C ALA A 76 13.66 -5.99 18.33
N TYR A 77 12.93 -6.28 19.36
CA TYR A 77 13.01 -7.57 20.05
C TYR A 77 11.64 -8.21 20.07
N THR A 78 11.65 -9.51 19.84
CA THR A 78 10.45 -10.33 19.77
C THR A 78 10.52 -11.41 20.84
N LEU A 79 9.41 -11.61 21.55
CA LEU A 79 9.26 -12.69 22.50
C LEU A 79 8.65 -13.91 21.82
N VAL A 80 9.34 -15.02 21.90
CA VAL A 80 8.89 -16.30 21.34
C VAL A 80 8.64 -17.27 22.49
N VAL A 81 7.45 -17.87 22.51
CA VAL A 81 7.12 -18.96 23.45
C VAL A 81 7.42 -20.29 22.77
N ASP A 82 8.27 -21.10 23.39
CA ASP A 82 8.70 -22.42 22.91
C ASP A 82 8.12 -23.53 23.81
N LYS A 83 7.11 -24.23 23.29
CA LYS A 83 6.44 -25.36 23.95
C LYS A 83 7.40 -26.54 24.17
N SER A 84 8.40 -26.70 23.32
CA SER A 84 9.33 -27.85 23.41
C SER A 84 10.10 -27.89 24.74
N SER A 85 10.34 -26.73 25.35
CA SER A 85 10.98 -26.57 26.65
C SER A 85 10.23 -27.24 27.82
N PHE A 86 8.95 -27.55 27.64
CA PHE A 86 8.08 -28.13 28.67
C PHE A 86 7.82 -29.63 28.48
N GLY A 87 8.16 -30.19 27.32
CA GLY A 87 7.89 -31.58 27.00
C GLY A 87 6.40 -31.91 27.06
N LYS A 88 5.99 -32.78 28.03
CA LYS A 88 4.58 -33.16 28.22
C LYS A 88 3.93 -32.49 29.45
N ASP A 89 4.62 -31.55 30.07
CA ASP A 89 4.13 -30.86 31.28
C ASP A 89 3.26 -29.66 30.88
N GLU A 90 1.99 -29.97 30.62
CA GLU A 90 1.00 -28.95 30.19
C GLU A 90 0.69 -27.94 31.30
N ALA A 91 0.75 -28.35 32.57
CA ALA A 91 0.50 -27.47 33.72
C ALA A 91 1.62 -26.41 33.81
N ALA A 92 2.88 -26.85 33.81
CA ALA A 92 4.01 -25.92 33.82
C ALA A 92 4.01 -24.96 32.62
N LEU A 93 3.56 -25.42 31.44
CA LEU A 93 3.41 -24.54 30.27
C LEU A 93 2.32 -23.48 30.51
N ASN A 94 1.15 -23.85 31.01
CA ASN A 94 0.06 -22.93 31.28
C ASN A 94 0.44 -21.90 32.36
N ASP A 95 1.15 -22.32 33.43
CA ASP A 95 1.64 -21.43 34.47
C ASP A 95 2.68 -20.42 33.92
N ALA A 96 3.61 -20.88 33.09
CA ALA A 96 4.59 -20.01 32.45
C ALA A 96 3.94 -19.00 31.50
N ILE A 97 2.94 -19.44 30.74
CA ILE A 97 2.14 -18.54 29.89
C ILE A 97 1.44 -17.48 30.74
N TRP A 98 0.82 -17.88 31.85
CA TRP A 98 0.13 -16.94 32.73
C TRP A 98 1.10 -15.92 33.34
N GLN A 99 2.25 -16.34 33.81
CA GLN A 99 3.29 -15.45 34.35
C GLN A 99 3.76 -14.43 33.30
N LEU A 100 3.93 -14.89 32.06
CA LEU A 100 4.31 -13.99 30.95
C LEU A 100 3.20 -12.98 30.64
N ILE A 101 1.95 -13.41 30.59
CA ILE A 101 0.78 -12.55 30.38
C ILE A 101 0.69 -11.48 31.48
N GLN A 102 0.84 -11.87 32.76
CA GLN A 102 0.82 -10.92 33.87
C GLN A 102 1.91 -9.85 33.73
N LEU A 103 3.14 -10.26 33.37
CA LEU A 103 4.24 -9.34 33.15
C LEU A 103 3.94 -8.36 32.02
N CYS A 104 3.38 -8.83 30.90
CA CYS A 104 3.01 -7.97 29.78
C CYS A 104 1.87 -7.02 30.15
N GLN A 105 0.86 -7.47 30.91
CA GLN A 105 -0.21 -6.60 31.40
C GLN A 105 0.31 -5.49 32.34
N GLU A 106 1.26 -5.82 33.24
CA GLU A 106 1.91 -4.83 34.10
C GLU A 106 2.67 -3.75 33.32
N GLN A 107 3.22 -4.11 32.15
CA GLN A 107 4.00 -3.22 31.29
C GLN A 107 3.17 -2.58 30.17
N GLY A 108 1.87 -2.87 30.08
CA GLY A 108 1.01 -2.39 29.01
C GLY A 108 1.37 -2.91 27.61
N VAL A 109 2.02 -4.09 27.56
CA VAL A 109 2.44 -4.72 26.28
C VAL A 109 1.34 -5.65 25.80
N THR A 110 0.96 -5.50 24.55
CA THR A 110 0.03 -6.41 23.86
C THR A 110 0.77 -7.62 23.31
N TRP A 111 0.06 -8.71 23.08
CA TRP A 111 0.60 -9.94 22.49
C TRP A 111 -0.32 -10.48 21.39
N ASN A 112 0.20 -11.35 20.56
CA ASN A 112 -0.54 -11.97 19.47
C ASN A 112 -1.56 -12.97 20.04
N ASP A 113 -2.83 -12.71 19.81
CA ASP A 113 -3.96 -13.54 20.26
C ASP A 113 -5.08 -13.43 19.23
N THR A 114 -5.19 -14.43 18.36
CA THR A 114 -6.18 -14.47 17.27
C THR A 114 -7.43 -15.29 17.64
N LEU A 115 -7.50 -15.84 18.86
CA LEU A 115 -8.68 -16.59 19.28
C LEU A 115 -9.94 -15.70 19.20
N PRO A 116 -10.95 -16.07 18.38
CA PRO A 116 -12.12 -15.21 18.12
C PRO A 116 -13.10 -15.17 19.31
N MET A 117 -12.58 -14.76 20.46
CA MET A 117 -13.32 -14.62 21.71
C MET A 117 -12.83 -13.36 22.45
N THR A 118 -13.75 -12.54 22.95
CA THR A 118 -13.39 -11.32 23.70
C THR A 118 -12.59 -11.62 24.96
N THR A 119 -11.75 -10.68 25.36
CA THR A 119 -11.09 -10.67 26.66
C THR A 119 -11.97 -9.96 27.69
N GLY A 120 -11.96 -10.38 28.95
CA GLY A 120 -12.74 -9.76 30.00
C GLY A 120 -13.36 -10.77 30.98
N SER A 121 -14.18 -10.30 31.92
CA SER A 121 -14.75 -11.13 32.98
C SER A 121 -15.76 -12.17 32.47
N SER A 122 -16.36 -11.94 31.33
CA SER A 122 -17.31 -12.86 30.68
C SER A 122 -16.97 -12.96 29.19
N PRO A 123 -16.00 -13.82 28.80
CA PRO A 123 -15.57 -13.96 27.41
C PRO A 123 -16.71 -14.33 26.46
N GLN A 124 -16.83 -13.65 25.33
CA GLN A 124 -17.87 -13.88 24.32
C GLN A 124 -17.22 -14.17 22.96
N LEU A 125 -17.79 -15.10 22.21
CA LEU A 125 -17.42 -15.34 20.82
C LEU A 125 -17.69 -14.09 19.98
N THR A 126 -16.77 -13.72 19.12
CA THR A 126 -16.89 -12.58 18.21
C THR A 126 -17.48 -13.02 16.86
N SER A 127 -17.82 -12.08 15.99
CA SER A 127 -18.26 -12.41 14.62
C SER A 127 -17.22 -13.23 13.83
N LYS A 128 -15.94 -13.12 14.15
CA LYS A 128 -14.86 -13.93 13.56
C LYS A 128 -14.96 -15.42 13.95
N SER A 129 -15.70 -15.79 14.99
CA SER A 129 -15.97 -17.20 15.33
C SER A 129 -16.85 -17.91 14.31
N LEU A 130 -17.51 -17.17 13.44
CA LEU A 130 -18.34 -17.69 12.36
C LEU A 130 -17.54 -18.04 11.10
N THR A 131 -16.23 -17.78 11.07
CA THR A 131 -15.36 -18.15 9.96
C THR A 131 -15.28 -19.66 9.80
N GLU A 132 -15.16 -20.11 8.56
CA GLU A 132 -15.04 -21.54 8.23
C GLU A 132 -13.81 -22.15 8.92
N SER A 133 -12.68 -21.46 8.91
CA SER A 133 -11.43 -21.90 9.55
C SER A 133 -11.56 -22.15 11.05
N PHE A 134 -12.30 -21.31 11.78
CA PHE A 134 -12.50 -21.54 13.23
C PHE A 134 -13.47 -22.69 13.49
N ARG A 135 -14.48 -22.88 12.64
CA ARG A 135 -15.39 -24.02 12.73
C ARG A 135 -14.68 -25.34 12.44
N GLU A 136 -13.85 -25.40 11.39
CA GLU A 136 -12.99 -26.54 11.10
C GLU A 136 -12.07 -26.87 12.27
N TYR A 137 -11.44 -25.84 12.86
CA TYR A 137 -10.63 -26.02 14.06
C TYR A 137 -11.41 -26.66 15.23
N LEU A 138 -12.64 -26.20 15.49
CA LEU A 138 -13.48 -26.77 16.54
C LEU A 138 -13.85 -28.23 16.22
N ASP A 139 -14.18 -28.55 14.98
CA ASP A 139 -14.55 -29.91 14.54
C ASP A 139 -13.36 -30.86 14.61
N ASP A 140 -12.21 -30.47 14.11
CA ASP A 140 -10.97 -31.25 14.15
C ASP A 140 -10.56 -31.62 15.57
N ASN A 141 -10.78 -30.72 16.53
CA ASN A 141 -10.50 -30.92 17.94
C ASN A 141 -11.69 -31.52 18.74
N LYS A 142 -12.79 -31.86 18.05
CA LYS A 142 -14.02 -32.39 18.65
C LYS A 142 -14.60 -31.48 19.74
N LEU A 143 -14.53 -30.17 19.50
CA LEU A 143 -15.09 -29.14 20.36
C LEU A 143 -16.50 -28.75 19.88
N PRO A 144 -17.34 -28.13 20.74
CA PRO A 144 -18.68 -27.72 20.36
C PRO A 144 -18.67 -26.68 19.21
N THR A 145 -19.18 -27.03 18.07
CA THR A 145 -19.26 -26.14 16.89
C THR A 145 -20.44 -25.16 16.96
N ASP A 146 -21.52 -25.56 17.62
CA ASP A 146 -22.74 -24.78 17.81
C ASP A 146 -22.95 -24.36 19.28
N GLY A 147 -21.90 -24.53 20.13
CA GLY A 147 -21.95 -24.20 21.55
C GLY A 147 -21.90 -22.70 21.84
N GLY A 148 -22.46 -22.31 22.98
CA GLY A 148 -22.30 -20.94 23.48
C GLY A 148 -20.86 -20.63 23.93
N SER A 149 -20.52 -19.35 24.08
CA SER A 149 -19.17 -18.87 24.43
C SER A 149 -18.57 -19.60 25.67
N ALA A 150 -19.37 -19.78 26.72
CA ALA A 150 -18.93 -20.45 27.92
C ALA A 150 -18.65 -21.96 27.70
N GLU A 151 -19.44 -22.61 26.86
CA GLU A 151 -19.28 -24.02 26.52
C GLU A 151 -18.02 -24.26 25.70
N VAL A 152 -17.77 -23.42 24.71
CA VAL A 152 -16.55 -23.46 23.88
C VAL A 152 -15.31 -23.21 24.74
N LEU A 153 -15.33 -22.19 25.62
CA LEU A 153 -14.21 -21.90 26.51
C LEU A 153 -13.96 -23.09 27.48
N ALA A 154 -15.00 -23.65 28.07
CA ALA A 154 -14.85 -24.79 28.97
C ALA A 154 -14.28 -26.04 28.27
N ALA A 155 -14.70 -26.29 27.02
CA ALA A 155 -14.16 -27.37 26.19
C ALA A 155 -12.68 -27.14 25.84
N MET A 156 -12.28 -25.90 25.48
CA MET A 156 -10.89 -25.54 25.19
C MET A 156 -10.02 -25.59 26.45
N ARG A 157 -10.54 -25.19 27.64
CA ARG A 157 -9.84 -25.37 28.91
C ARG A 157 -9.49 -26.85 29.16
N LYS A 158 -10.46 -27.74 28.91
CA LYS A 158 -10.24 -29.19 29.05
C LYS A 158 -9.23 -29.71 28.02
N LEU A 159 -9.30 -29.26 26.77
CA LEU A 159 -8.36 -29.62 25.71
C LEU A 159 -6.92 -29.28 26.11
N TYR A 160 -6.69 -28.07 26.57
CA TYR A 160 -5.39 -27.56 26.96
C TYR A 160 -5.02 -27.78 28.43
N LYS A 161 -5.84 -28.50 29.20
CA LYS A 161 -5.63 -28.82 30.62
C LYS A 161 -5.34 -27.56 31.45
N VAL A 162 -6.07 -26.48 31.21
CA VAL A 162 -6.00 -25.25 32.02
C VAL A 162 -6.72 -25.51 33.34
N ASP A 163 -6.02 -25.28 34.47
CA ASP A 163 -6.51 -25.57 35.82
C ASP A 163 -7.77 -24.76 36.18
N ASP A 164 -8.68 -25.40 36.95
CA ASP A 164 -9.95 -24.76 37.35
C ASP A 164 -9.77 -23.61 38.35
N SER A 165 -8.59 -23.45 38.95
CA SER A 165 -8.27 -22.29 39.81
C SER A 165 -8.20 -20.97 39.06
N TYR A 166 -7.96 -20.98 37.74
CA TYR A 166 -8.02 -19.78 36.90
C TYR A 166 -9.46 -19.34 36.66
N THR A 167 -9.74 -18.05 36.81
CA THR A 167 -11.03 -17.47 36.41
C THR A 167 -11.25 -17.61 34.89
N ASP A 168 -12.48 -17.49 34.44
CA ASP A 168 -12.77 -17.56 32.98
C ASP A 168 -12.01 -16.52 32.18
N ALA A 169 -11.83 -15.32 32.73
CA ALA A 169 -11.01 -14.27 32.10
C ALA A 169 -9.54 -14.70 31.96
N GLN A 170 -8.95 -15.24 33.01
CA GLN A 170 -7.55 -15.72 32.99
C GLN A 170 -7.40 -16.94 32.09
N ALA A 171 -8.34 -17.89 32.19
CA ALA A 171 -8.35 -19.05 31.32
C ALA A 171 -8.47 -18.70 29.84
N ARG A 172 -9.31 -17.69 29.48
CA ARG A 172 -9.42 -17.19 28.11
C ARG A 172 -8.07 -16.72 27.57
N LEU A 173 -7.30 -15.97 28.36
CA LEU A 173 -5.99 -15.48 27.95
C LEU A 173 -4.98 -16.61 27.74
N ILE A 174 -4.94 -17.59 28.68
CA ILE A 174 -4.08 -18.78 28.54
C ILE A 174 -4.49 -19.58 27.31
N VAL A 175 -5.80 -19.82 27.13
CA VAL A 175 -6.35 -20.56 25.98
C VAL A 175 -6.01 -19.87 24.67
N GLY A 176 -6.02 -18.53 24.62
CA GLY A 176 -5.61 -17.77 23.43
C GLY A 176 -4.17 -18.10 23.01
N VAL A 177 -3.23 -18.06 23.95
CA VAL A 177 -1.83 -18.43 23.69
C VAL A 177 -1.69 -19.90 23.31
N ARG A 178 -2.48 -20.79 23.93
CA ARG A 178 -2.47 -22.24 23.61
C ARG A 178 -3.04 -22.51 22.21
N TYR A 179 -4.04 -21.75 21.79
CA TYR A 179 -4.60 -21.80 20.45
C TYR A 179 -3.55 -21.44 19.39
N GLU A 180 -2.76 -20.40 19.64
CA GLU A 180 -1.64 -20.03 18.75
C GLU A 180 -0.53 -21.09 18.72
N LEU A 181 -0.30 -21.80 19.81
CA LEU A 181 0.67 -22.89 19.91
C LEU A 181 0.16 -24.22 19.35
N ASP A 182 -1.10 -24.31 18.96
CA ASP A 182 -1.65 -25.57 18.46
C ASP A 182 -1.01 -25.97 17.14
N GLY A 183 -0.58 -27.23 17.04
CA GLY A 183 0.18 -27.72 15.88
C GLY A 183 1.60 -27.14 15.71
N ARG A 184 2.06 -26.24 16.62
CA ARG A 184 3.38 -25.59 16.55
C ARG A 184 4.25 -25.93 17.75
N SER A 185 5.56 -25.93 17.57
CA SER A 185 6.53 -26.04 18.68
C SER A 185 6.78 -24.71 19.38
N SER A 186 6.69 -23.60 18.64
CA SER A 186 6.86 -22.23 19.13
C SER A 186 6.05 -21.24 18.30
N TYR A 187 5.74 -20.07 18.88
CA TYR A 187 5.14 -18.97 18.17
C TYR A 187 5.62 -17.62 18.71
N THR A 188 5.49 -16.59 17.89
CA THR A 188 5.78 -15.20 18.25
C THR A 188 4.70 -14.68 19.17
N PHE A 189 5.03 -14.51 20.45
CA PHE A 189 4.10 -14.06 21.48
C PHE A 189 3.88 -12.55 21.42
N ALA A 190 4.96 -11.76 21.44
CA ALA A 190 4.90 -10.31 21.34
C ALA A 190 6.06 -9.78 20.49
N GLU A 191 5.78 -8.76 19.72
CA GLU A 191 6.76 -8.10 18.85
C GLU A 191 7.07 -6.70 19.38
N ASP A 192 8.24 -6.20 18.99
CA ASP A 192 8.68 -4.83 19.30
C ASP A 192 8.60 -4.46 20.78
N VAL A 193 9.07 -5.38 21.62
CA VAL A 193 9.02 -5.22 23.07
C VAL A 193 10.11 -4.29 23.58
N SER A 194 9.81 -3.54 24.65
CA SER A 194 10.72 -2.59 25.25
C SER A 194 11.94 -3.26 25.91
N THR A 195 13.06 -2.55 25.95
CA THR A 195 14.26 -3.02 26.66
C THR A 195 14.04 -3.23 28.15
N GLU A 196 13.09 -2.53 28.76
CA GLU A 196 12.70 -2.71 30.15
C GLU A 196 12.04 -4.10 30.36
N LEU A 197 11.09 -4.47 29.49
CA LEU A 197 10.47 -5.80 29.52
C LEU A 197 11.52 -6.90 29.30
N LEU A 198 12.46 -6.68 28.38
CA LEU A 198 13.56 -7.63 28.14
C LEU A 198 14.40 -7.86 29.38
N GLY A 199 14.76 -6.78 30.11
CA GLY A 199 15.49 -6.87 31.36
C GLY A 199 14.75 -7.76 32.37
N ARG A 200 13.46 -7.51 32.56
CA ARG A 200 12.62 -8.29 33.50
C ARG A 200 12.49 -9.77 33.11
N ILE A 201 12.36 -10.06 31.80
CA ILE A 201 12.30 -11.44 31.31
C ILE A 201 13.64 -12.15 31.53
N THR A 202 14.75 -11.47 31.23
CA THR A 202 16.10 -12.03 31.40
C THR A 202 16.40 -12.31 32.87
N ASP A 203 16.06 -11.38 33.76
CA ASP A 203 16.28 -11.51 35.21
C ASP A 203 15.33 -12.56 35.84
N GLY A 204 14.08 -12.60 35.38
CA GLY A 204 13.06 -13.50 35.88
C GLY A 204 13.19 -14.95 35.39
N LYS A 205 14.07 -15.22 34.42
CA LYS A 205 14.32 -16.55 33.85
C LYS A 205 13.03 -17.32 33.48
N TYR A 206 12.15 -16.66 32.73
CA TYR A 206 10.89 -17.25 32.27
C TYR A 206 11.15 -18.47 31.39
N ARG A 207 10.76 -19.66 31.89
CA ARG A 207 10.98 -20.92 31.18
C ARG A 207 10.23 -20.92 29.84
N GLY A 208 10.88 -21.37 28.76
CA GLY A 208 10.27 -21.49 27.45
C GLY A 208 10.03 -20.14 26.75
N VAL A 209 10.53 -19.03 27.29
CA VAL A 209 10.49 -17.73 26.65
C VAL A 209 11.87 -17.42 26.06
N THR A 210 11.91 -17.19 24.77
CA THR A 210 13.15 -16.84 24.05
C THR A 210 13.01 -15.43 23.48
N ILE A 211 14.07 -14.62 23.62
CA ILE A 211 14.17 -13.30 23.04
C ILE A 211 14.88 -13.44 21.70
N LYS A 212 14.24 -12.98 20.61
CA LYS A 212 14.86 -12.90 19.29
C LYS A 212 15.00 -11.45 18.87
N THR A 213 16.03 -11.15 18.11
CA THR A 213 16.14 -9.86 17.42
C THR A 213 15.34 -9.89 16.13
N ALA A 214 14.60 -8.84 15.87
CA ALA A 214 13.81 -8.62 14.67
C ALA A 214 14.03 -7.21 14.14
N ALA A 215 13.51 -6.92 12.96
CA ALA A 215 13.48 -5.58 12.40
C ALA A 215 12.03 -5.09 12.44
N ALA A 216 11.74 -4.07 13.27
CA ALA A 216 10.45 -3.40 13.24
C ALA A 216 10.42 -2.34 12.12
N ARG A 217 9.31 -2.27 11.40
CA ARG A 217 9.08 -1.25 10.38
C ARG A 217 8.86 0.11 11.02
N VAL A 218 9.47 1.15 10.47
CA VAL A 218 9.39 2.52 10.99
C VAL A 218 8.96 3.45 9.85
N TYR A 219 7.85 4.13 10.07
CA TYR A 219 7.38 5.19 9.19
C TYR A 219 7.97 6.51 9.67
N ASN A 220 8.94 7.06 8.91
CA ASN A 220 9.65 8.29 9.26
C ASN A 220 8.86 9.56 8.89
N THR A 221 7.64 9.39 8.42
CA THR A 221 6.71 10.46 8.03
C THR A 221 5.29 10.08 8.40
N LYS A 222 4.45 11.08 8.70
CA LYS A 222 2.99 10.92 8.86
C LYS A 222 2.23 11.15 7.56
N LEU A 223 2.96 11.52 6.50
CA LEU A 223 2.41 11.84 5.19
C LEU A 223 2.33 10.60 4.31
N ALA A 224 1.56 10.72 3.22
CA ALA A 224 1.46 9.72 2.18
C ALA A 224 0.95 8.33 2.67
N ALA A 225 0.11 8.31 3.70
CA ALA A 225 -0.39 7.05 4.28
C ALA A 225 -1.04 6.15 3.22
N HIS A 226 -1.90 6.71 2.37
CA HIS A 226 -2.57 5.97 1.28
C HIS A 226 -1.64 5.52 0.15
N ILE A 227 -0.42 6.07 0.09
CA ILE A 227 0.61 5.71 -0.90
C ILE A 227 1.53 4.65 -0.33
N LEU A 228 2.09 4.89 0.86
CA LEU A 228 3.11 4.02 1.46
C LEU A 228 2.54 2.65 1.81
N GLY A 229 1.36 2.63 2.42
CA GLY A 229 0.70 1.40 2.80
C GLY A 229 1.28 0.77 4.07
N THR A 230 0.78 -0.41 4.41
CA THR A 230 1.05 -1.13 5.65
C THR A 230 1.72 -2.47 5.41
N VAL A 231 2.35 -3.01 6.46
CA VAL A 231 2.87 -4.39 6.49
C VAL A 231 2.11 -5.21 7.53
N GLY A 232 2.00 -6.50 7.30
CA GLY A 232 1.33 -7.41 8.21
C GLY A 232 1.66 -8.87 7.94
N ALA A 233 1.22 -9.77 8.84
CA ALA A 233 1.40 -11.19 8.66
C ALA A 233 0.64 -11.70 7.43
N ILE A 234 1.14 -12.75 6.80
CA ILE A 234 0.48 -13.40 5.66
C ILE A 234 -0.85 -14.00 6.14
N TRP A 235 -1.94 -13.67 5.45
CA TRP A 235 -3.24 -14.28 5.72
C TRP A 235 -3.35 -15.66 5.08
N GLN A 236 -4.25 -16.49 5.58
CA GLN A 236 -4.42 -17.84 5.07
C GLN A 236 -4.82 -17.87 3.59
N GLU A 237 -5.61 -16.90 3.15
CA GLU A 237 -6.05 -16.72 1.76
C GLU A 237 -4.90 -16.32 0.83
N GLU A 238 -3.90 -15.62 1.37
CA GLU A 238 -2.71 -15.18 0.61
C GLU A 238 -1.62 -16.27 0.55
N TRP A 239 -1.72 -17.29 1.41
CA TRP A 239 -0.70 -18.32 1.54
C TRP A 239 -0.65 -19.28 0.36
N ARG A 240 -1.82 -19.73 -0.11
CA ARG A 240 -1.94 -20.73 -1.17
C ARG A 240 -2.24 -20.08 -2.51
N SER A 241 -1.71 -20.68 -3.58
CA SER A 241 -2.07 -20.29 -4.95
C SER A 241 -3.50 -20.70 -5.28
N ASP A 242 -4.16 -19.91 -6.11
CA ASP A 242 -5.49 -20.17 -6.66
C ASP A 242 -5.39 -20.27 -8.19
N GLU A 243 -5.48 -21.49 -8.70
CA GLU A 243 -5.41 -21.76 -10.13
C GLU A 243 -6.57 -21.12 -10.91
N SER A 244 -7.73 -20.90 -10.29
CA SER A 244 -8.91 -20.34 -10.96
C SER A 244 -8.75 -18.85 -11.27
N THR A 245 -8.02 -18.13 -10.44
CA THR A 245 -7.72 -16.70 -10.58
C THR A 245 -6.33 -16.43 -11.15
N GLY A 246 -5.47 -17.46 -11.19
CA GLY A 246 -4.06 -17.32 -11.54
C GLY A 246 -3.21 -16.68 -10.43
N TYR A 247 -3.75 -16.55 -9.21
CA TYR A 247 -3.03 -16.01 -8.06
C TYR A 247 -1.94 -16.99 -7.61
N VAL A 248 -0.72 -16.47 -7.44
CA VAL A 248 0.42 -17.22 -6.89
C VAL A 248 0.60 -16.85 -5.43
N GLY A 249 0.37 -17.82 -4.53
CA GLY A 249 0.45 -17.63 -3.10
C GLY A 249 1.89 -17.45 -2.59
N TYR A 250 2.03 -16.89 -1.40
CA TYR A 250 3.33 -16.65 -0.79
C TYR A 250 4.12 -17.94 -0.52
N ALA A 251 3.45 -19.08 -0.26
CA ALA A 251 4.11 -20.38 -0.13
C ALA A 251 4.93 -20.75 -1.36
N ASP A 252 4.36 -20.57 -2.55
CA ASP A 252 5.00 -20.90 -3.82
C ASP A 252 6.07 -19.89 -4.23
N LYS A 253 6.03 -18.68 -3.66
CA LYS A 253 7.06 -17.65 -3.77
C LYS A 253 8.25 -17.85 -2.81
N GLY A 254 8.19 -18.87 -1.93
CA GLY A 254 9.26 -19.25 -1.01
C GLY A 254 9.28 -18.47 0.31
N TYR A 255 8.17 -17.85 0.69
CA TYR A 255 8.01 -17.19 1.98
C TYR A 255 7.77 -18.20 3.11
N ASN A 256 8.00 -17.78 4.35
CA ASN A 256 7.55 -18.50 5.54
C ASN A 256 6.19 -17.93 5.99
N MET A 257 5.35 -18.76 6.62
CA MET A 257 4.00 -18.36 7.01
C MET A 257 3.95 -17.17 8.00
N ASN A 258 5.05 -16.93 8.72
CA ASN A 258 5.16 -15.85 9.69
C ASN A 258 5.91 -14.61 9.15
N ASP A 259 6.21 -14.59 7.85
CA ASP A 259 6.86 -13.43 7.24
C ASP A 259 5.89 -12.25 7.21
N LEU A 260 6.45 -11.05 7.39
CA LEU A 260 5.71 -9.81 7.20
C LEU A 260 5.77 -9.41 5.73
N VAL A 261 4.61 -9.16 5.15
CA VAL A 261 4.44 -8.75 3.75
C VAL A 261 3.69 -7.43 3.65
N GLY A 262 3.85 -6.72 2.55
CA GLY A 262 3.05 -5.54 2.25
C GLY A 262 1.58 -5.88 2.06
N LYS A 263 0.68 -5.15 2.73
CA LYS A 263 -0.77 -5.39 2.67
C LYS A 263 -1.46 -4.50 1.66
N ASP A 264 -0.95 -3.31 1.49
CA ASP A 264 -1.47 -2.29 0.56
C ASP A 264 -0.36 -1.32 0.14
N GLY A 265 -0.69 -0.38 -0.70
CA GLY A 265 0.21 0.69 -1.13
C GLY A 265 1.53 0.22 -1.74
N VAL A 266 2.55 1.03 -1.59
CA VAL A 266 3.93 0.80 -2.05
C VAL A 266 4.54 -0.44 -1.40
N GLU A 267 4.23 -0.68 -0.11
CA GLU A 267 4.69 -1.87 0.60
C GLU A 267 4.27 -3.16 -0.12
N LYS A 268 3.04 -3.21 -0.64
CA LYS A 268 2.53 -4.37 -1.39
C LYS A 268 3.00 -4.36 -2.85
N ALA A 269 2.93 -3.22 -3.50
CA ALA A 269 3.25 -3.10 -4.93
C ALA A 269 4.71 -3.48 -5.23
N PHE A 270 5.62 -3.15 -4.31
CA PHE A 270 7.05 -3.42 -4.47
C PHE A 270 7.57 -4.51 -3.50
N GLU A 271 6.69 -5.40 -3.05
CA GLU A 271 7.01 -6.52 -2.16
C GLU A 271 8.24 -7.31 -2.63
N GLU A 272 8.33 -7.62 -3.93
CA GLU A 272 9.43 -8.39 -4.50
C GLU A 272 10.80 -7.72 -4.29
N TYR A 273 10.84 -6.39 -4.30
CA TYR A 273 12.08 -5.63 -4.08
C TYR A 273 12.33 -5.36 -2.60
N LEU A 274 11.26 -5.12 -1.83
CA LEU A 274 11.34 -4.77 -0.43
C LEU A 274 11.58 -5.97 0.47
N HIS A 275 11.11 -7.16 0.09
CA HIS A 275 11.35 -8.38 0.86
C HIS A 275 12.81 -8.80 0.77
N GLY A 276 13.45 -9.00 1.92
CA GLY A 276 14.83 -9.49 1.99
C GLY A 276 14.93 -10.99 1.76
N LYS A 277 16.14 -11.49 1.72
CA LYS A 277 16.40 -12.94 1.66
C LYS A 277 16.99 -13.42 2.98
N ASP A 278 16.23 -14.23 3.70
CA ASP A 278 16.62 -14.77 4.98
C ASP A 278 17.96 -15.51 4.93
N GLY A 279 18.73 -15.32 6.01
CA GLY A 279 19.95 -16.06 6.26
C GLY A 279 19.67 -17.40 6.94
N LYS A 280 20.71 -18.22 7.06
CA LYS A 280 20.72 -19.44 7.88
C LYS A 280 21.99 -19.46 8.71
N ARG A 281 21.86 -19.71 10.00
CA ARG A 281 22.99 -19.95 10.90
C ARG A 281 22.86 -21.29 11.59
N LEU A 282 23.98 -21.93 11.82
CA LEU A 282 24.11 -23.10 12.68
C LEU A 282 24.53 -22.63 14.05
N ILE A 283 23.76 -22.99 15.06
CA ILE A 283 24.05 -22.71 16.47
C ILE A 283 24.45 -24.01 17.13
N THR A 284 25.63 -24.03 17.74
CA THR A 284 26.08 -25.15 18.58
C THR A 284 25.86 -24.79 20.03
N THR A 285 25.20 -25.67 20.77
CA THR A 285 24.94 -25.48 22.21
C THR A 285 25.64 -26.54 23.05
N ASP A 286 26.01 -26.19 24.28
CA ASP A 286 26.46 -27.15 25.30
C ASP A 286 25.28 -27.93 25.92
N GLU A 287 25.58 -28.83 26.83
CA GLU A 287 24.59 -29.66 27.57
C GLU A 287 23.59 -28.82 28.40
N ASN A 288 23.90 -27.56 28.68
CA ASN A 288 23.07 -26.63 29.41
C ASN A 288 22.29 -25.69 28.50
N GLY A 289 22.37 -25.87 27.16
CA GLY A 289 21.70 -25.01 26.18
C GLY A 289 22.43 -23.68 25.88
N LYS A 290 23.64 -23.47 26.42
CA LYS A 290 24.42 -22.25 26.16
C LYS A 290 25.08 -22.33 24.79
N ILE A 291 24.94 -21.27 23.99
CA ILE A 291 25.57 -21.15 22.67
C ILE A 291 27.10 -21.17 22.81
N THR A 292 27.76 -22.13 22.19
CA THR A 292 29.20 -22.31 22.17
C THR A 292 29.84 -21.99 20.83
N GLY A 293 29.03 -21.86 19.77
CA GLY A 293 29.49 -21.48 18.45
C GLY A 293 28.34 -21.08 17.53
N GLU A 294 28.60 -20.14 16.65
CA GLU A 294 27.70 -19.71 15.58
C GLU A 294 28.44 -19.73 14.26
N LEU A 295 27.77 -20.21 13.21
CA LEU A 295 28.29 -20.20 11.84
C LEU A 295 27.17 -19.85 10.87
N TYR A 296 27.28 -18.74 10.18
CA TYR A 296 26.40 -18.41 9.07
C TYR A 296 26.71 -19.31 7.87
N THR A 297 25.73 -20.11 7.47
CA THR A 297 25.77 -20.89 6.23
C THR A 297 25.26 -20.08 5.05
N ARG A 298 24.40 -19.10 5.33
CA ARG A 298 23.94 -18.07 4.40
C ARG A 298 23.67 -16.80 5.22
N GLU A 299 24.32 -15.70 4.86
CA GLU A 299 24.04 -14.41 5.49
C GLU A 299 22.67 -13.87 5.03
N PRO A 300 21.89 -13.20 5.91
CA PRO A 300 20.68 -12.54 5.52
C PRO A 300 21.01 -11.37 4.59
N GLN A 301 20.24 -11.21 3.53
CA GLN A 301 20.35 -10.08 2.60
C GLN A 301 19.11 -9.19 2.75
N PRO A 302 19.27 -7.96 3.22
CA PRO A 302 18.17 -7.00 3.28
C PRO A 302 17.50 -6.78 1.93
N GLY A 303 16.25 -6.34 1.93
CA GLY A 303 15.59 -5.90 0.72
C GLY A 303 16.22 -4.66 0.11
N GLY A 304 15.93 -4.40 -1.15
CA GLY A 304 16.43 -3.24 -1.90
C GLY A 304 15.85 -1.91 -1.43
N THR A 305 16.49 -0.81 -1.80
CA THR A 305 15.96 0.54 -1.59
C THR A 305 15.07 0.93 -2.77
N VAL A 306 13.77 1.18 -2.50
CA VAL A 306 12.79 1.67 -3.48
C VAL A 306 12.72 3.19 -3.39
N ALA A 307 13.13 3.88 -4.44
CA ALA A 307 12.96 5.32 -4.58
C ALA A 307 11.68 5.63 -5.35
N LEU A 308 10.81 6.42 -4.75
CA LEU A 308 9.54 6.84 -5.33
C LEU A 308 9.69 8.11 -6.18
N THR A 309 8.70 8.38 -7.02
CA THR A 309 8.55 9.65 -7.75
C THR A 309 8.00 10.78 -6.87
N ILE A 310 7.42 10.44 -5.71
CA ILE A 310 6.87 11.38 -4.73
C ILE A 310 7.96 12.34 -4.23
N ASP A 311 7.65 13.62 -4.21
CA ASP A 311 8.37 14.66 -3.49
C ASP A 311 7.66 14.90 -2.15
N ILE A 312 8.31 14.51 -1.05
CA ILE A 312 7.61 14.51 0.25
C ILE A 312 7.33 15.93 0.76
N ASP A 313 8.10 16.91 0.34
CA ASP A 313 7.88 18.30 0.74
C ASP A 313 6.69 18.90 -0.05
N LEU A 314 6.53 18.53 -1.33
CA LEU A 314 5.31 18.81 -2.08
C LEU A 314 4.10 18.05 -1.52
N GLN A 315 4.26 16.78 -1.16
CA GLN A 315 3.21 15.95 -0.55
C GLN A 315 2.65 16.60 0.73
N GLN A 316 3.52 17.14 1.58
CA GLN A 316 3.11 17.89 2.78
C GLN A 316 2.18 19.05 2.41
N VAL A 317 2.57 19.86 1.43
CA VAL A 317 1.75 21.01 1.00
C VAL A 317 0.42 20.55 0.41
N VAL A 318 0.41 19.47 -0.37
CA VAL A 318 -0.82 18.93 -0.97
C VAL A 318 -1.78 18.43 0.10
N GLU A 319 -1.31 17.68 1.11
CA GLU A 319 -2.13 17.19 2.21
C GLU A 319 -2.66 18.34 3.09
N ASP A 320 -1.79 19.25 3.52
CA ASP A 320 -2.16 20.38 4.37
C ASP A 320 -3.16 21.32 3.68
N THR A 321 -2.93 21.60 2.41
CA THR A 321 -3.79 22.49 1.62
C THR A 321 -5.15 21.84 1.35
N LEU A 322 -5.18 20.54 1.03
CA LEU A 322 -6.44 19.80 0.87
C LEU A 322 -7.23 19.77 2.17
N ALA A 323 -6.57 19.41 3.29
CA ALA A 323 -7.20 19.35 4.60
C ALA A 323 -7.75 20.71 5.04
N SER A 324 -6.95 21.78 4.94
CA SER A 324 -7.38 23.12 5.33
C SER A 324 -8.51 23.67 4.46
N THR A 325 -8.50 23.37 3.15
CA THR A 325 -9.56 23.75 2.22
C THR A 325 -10.87 23.05 2.58
N ILE A 326 -10.85 21.74 2.82
CA ILE A 326 -12.04 20.97 3.19
C ILE A 326 -12.55 21.40 4.57
N GLN A 327 -11.66 21.54 5.56
CA GLN A 327 -12.06 22.00 6.90
C GLN A 327 -12.70 23.38 6.86
N GLY A 328 -12.15 24.31 6.08
CA GLY A 328 -12.74 25.63 5.89
C GLY A 328 -14.12 25.63 5.21
N MET A 329 -14.45 24.56 4.46
CA MET A 329 -15.81 24.34 3.94
C MET A 329 -16.73 23.75 5.01
N ILE A 330 -16.25 22.76 5.79
CA ILE A 330 -16.99 22.14 6.89
C ILE A 330 -17.37 23.20 7.94
N ASP A 331 -16.44 24.07 8.29
CA ASP A 331 -16.67 25.15 9.28
C ASP A 331 -17.78 26.12 8.86
N LYS A 332 -18.05 26.25 7.56
CA LYS A 332 -19.09 27.15 7.04
C LYS A 332 -20.50 26.56 7.06
N ASP A 333 -20.64 25.27 6.82
CA ASP A 333 -21.96 24.64 6.63
C ASP A 333 -22.17 23.33 7.39
N SER A 334 -21.18 22.90 8.18
CA SER A 334 -21.19 21.68 9.01
C SER A 334 -21.43 20.35 8.24
N ASN A 335 -21.20 20.34 6.93
CA ASN A 335 -21.31 19.12 6.13
C ASN A 335 -19.98 18.37 6.12
N GLU A 336 -19.98 17.13 6.58
CA GLU A 336 -18.82 16.24 6.45
C GLU A 336 -18.47 15.98 4.98
N ARG A 337 -17.19 16.07 4.66
CA ARG A 337 -16.66 15.97 3.30
C ARG A 337 -15.38 15.14 3.25
N GLY A 338 -15.22 14.44 2.14
CA GLY A 338 -13.94 13.87 1.72
C GLY A 338 -13.40 14.61 0.50
N GLY A 339 -12.19 14.32 0.14
CA GLY A 339 -11.59 14.85 -1.09
C GLY A 339 -10.26 14.23 -1.41
N ALA A 340 -9.74 14.54 -2.60
CA ALA A 340 -8.42 14.10 -3.03
C ALA A 340 -7.78 15.12 -3.95
N ALA A 341 -6.45 15.08 -3.99
CA ALA A 341 -5.64 15.83 -4.94
C ALA A 341 -4.54 14.92 -5.51
N ALA A 342 -4.20 15.13 -6.79
CA ALA A 342 -3.11 14.45 -7.46
C ALA A 342 -2.29 15.46 -8.28
N VAL A 343 -0.97 15.31 -8.26
CA VAL A 343 0.00 16.11 -9.02
C VAL A 343 0.88 15.17 -9.82
N ILE A 344 0.90 15.34 -11.12
CA ILE A 344 1.65 14.52 -12.07
C ILE A 344 2.66 15.39 -12.81
N GLN A 345 3.85 14.88 -13.06
CA GLN A 345 4.85 15.49 -13.91
C GLN A 345 4.47 15.28 -15.38
N VAL A 346 4.36 16.38 -16.13
CA VAL A 346 4.03 16.36 -17.55
C VAL A 346 5.13 15.66 -18.36
N GLY A 347 4.75 14.87 -19.36
CA GLY A 347 5.67 14.18 -20.25
C GLY A 347 6.38 12.95 -19.66
N THR A 348 6.03 12.53 -18.43
CA THR A 348 6.66 11.37 -17.79
C THR A 348 5.67 10.41 -17.13
N GLY A 349 4.53 10.89 -16.63
CA GLY A 349 3.58 10.13 -15.80
C GLY A 349 4.01 9.97 -14.34
N GLU A 350 5.15 10.55 -13.92
CA GLU A 350 5.58 10.53 -12.52
C GLU A 350 4.55 11.18 -11.60
N VAL A 351 4.03 10.45 -10.62
CA VAL A 351 3.18 11.01 -9.56
C VAL A 351 4.07 11.71 -8.55
N LEU A 352 3.99 13.05 -8.50
CA LEU A 352 4.82 13.88 -7.63
C LEU A 352 4.25 14.01 -6.22
N ALA A 353 2.93 14.04 -6.10
CA ALA A 353 2.19 14.03 -4.84
C ALA A 353 0.76 13.52 -5.08
N MET A 354 0.19 12.86 -4.08
CA MET A 354 -1.19 12.37 -4.14
C MET A 354 -1.75 12.27 -2.73
N ALA A 355 -2.86 12.94 -2.45
CA ALA A 355 -3.49 13.02 -1.14
C ALA A 355 -4.95 12.60 -1.18
N SER A 356 -5.39 11.97 -0.10
CA SER A 356 -6.80 11.71 0.22
C SER A 356 -7.13 12.25 1.60
N TYR A 357 -8.30 12.86 1.76
CA TYR A 357 -8.78 13.39 3.03
C TYR A 357 -10.16 12.78 3.36
N PRO A 358 -10.42 12.40 4.63
CA PRO A 358 -9.45 12.37 5.72
C PRO A 358 -8.35 11.33 5.51
N THR A 359 -7.27 11.45 6.29
CA THR A 359 -6.13 10.54 6.29
C THR A 359 -5.93 9.89 7.66
N TYR A 360 -4.93 9.06 7.81
CA TYR A 360 -4.60 8.34 9.04
C TYR A 360 -3.08 8.28 9.23
N ASP A 361 -2.64 7.93 10.44
CA ASP A 361 -1.23 7.80 10.80
C ASP A 361 -0.80 6.33 10.69
N LEU A 362 0.22 6.04 9.87
CA LEU A 362 0.75 4.68 9.70
C LEU A 362 1.47 4.17 10.96
N GLU A 363 2.02 5.06 11.79
CA GLU A 363 2.72 4.66 13.01
C GLU A 363 1.75 4.10 14.06
N THR A 364 0.55 4.67 14.15
CA THR A 364 -0.49 4.24 15.10
C THR A 364 -1.58 3.37 14.48
N PHE A 365 -1.46 3.03 13.20
CA PHE A 365 -2.49 2.33 12.41
C PHE A 365 -3.08 1.11 13.11
N ASN A 366 -2.24 0.23 13.65
CA ASN A 366 -2.71 -0.99 14.33
C ASN A 366 -3.48 -0.68 15.64
N GLN A 367 -3.14 0.42 16.30
CA GLN A 367 -3.79 0.85 17.54
C GLN A 367 -5.15 1.50 17.25
N ASP A 368 -5.21 2.28 16.17
CA ASP A 368 -6.38 3.09 15.80
C ASP A 368 -7.33 2.35 14.85
N TYR A 369 -6.98 1.12 14.41
CA TYR A 369 -7.69 0.39 13.36
C TYR A 369 -9.20 0.25 13.61
N ASP A 370 -9.60 -0.08 14.84
CA ASP A 370 -11.02 -0.24 15.19
C ASP A 370 -11.81 1.07 15.13
N GLU A 371 -11.16 2.21 15.33
CA GLU A 371 -11.74 3.54 15.21
C GLU A 371 -11.79 3.96 13.74
N LEU A 372 -10.71 3.72 12.99
CA LEU A 372 -10.63 4.02 11.55
C LEU A 372 -11.70 3.26 10.74
N VAL A 373 -11.97 2.00 11.08
CA VAL A 373 -13.03 1.20 10.42
C VAL A 373 -14.43 1.72 10.71
N LYS A 374 -14.66 2.33 11.87
CA LYS A 374 -15.97 2.87 12.27
C LYS A 374 -16.23 4.30 11.80
N ASP A 375 -15.19 5.01 11.37
CA ASP A 375 -15.32 6.39 10.89
C ASP A 375 -16.07 6.41 9.55
N GLU A 376 -17.28 6.98 9.56
CA GLU A 376 -18.14 7.10 8.37
C GLU A 376 -17.51 7.93 7.24
N ARG A 377 -16.47 8.72 7.54
CA ARG A 377 -15.72 9.49 6.55
C ARG A 377 -14.73 8.65 5.77
N LEU A 378 -14.58 7.37 6.13
CA LEU A 378 -13.71 6.38 5.46
C LEU A 378 -12.25 6.86 5.30
N PRO A 379 -11.51 7.10 6.40
CA PRO A 379 -10.15 7.64 6.34
C PRO A 379 -9.16 6.73 5.62
N MET A 380 -9.38 5.41 5.60
CA MET A 380 -8.53 4.45 4.88
C MET A 380 -8.83 4.36 3.38
N PHE A 381 -9.92 4.98 2.90
CA PHE A 381 -10.30 4.93 1.49
C PHE A 381 -9.43 5.87 0.65
N ASN A 382 -8.60 5.33 -0.26
CA ASN A 382 -7.79 6.12 -1.16
C ASN A 382 -8.64 6.77 -2.24
N ARG A 383 -9.16 7.99 -1.96
CA ARG A 383 -10.02 8.73 -2.86
C ARG A 383 -9.34 9.13 -4.16
N ALA A 384 -8.02 9.25 -4.16
CA ALA A 384 -7.28 9.65 -5.35
C ALA A 384 -7.25 8.58 -6.43
N THR A 385 -7.23 7.29 -6.04
CA THR A 385 -7.16 6.14 -6.97
C THR A 385 -8.42 5.29 -7.02
N GLN A 386 -9.25 5.33 -5.97
CA GLN A 386 -10.46 4.50 -5.83
C GLN A 386 -11.76 5.31 -5.84
N GLY A 387 -11.71 6.59 -5.51
CA GLY A 387 -12.86 7.49 -5.56
C GLY A 387 -13.18 7.89 -7.01
N VAL A 388 -14.43 7.69 -7.44
CA VAL A 388 -14.87 8.04 -8.79
C VAL A 388 -15.89 9.16 -8.75
N TYR A 389 -15.62 10.21 -9.51
CA TYR A 389 -16.37 11.46 -9.47
C TYR A 389 -16.71 11.93 -10.88
N ALA A 390 -17.90 12.49 -11.07
CA ALA A 390 -18.23 13.13 -12.33
C ALA A 390 -17.29 14.34 -12.55
N PRO A 391 -16.60 14.43 -13.69
CA PRO A 391 -15.63 15.49 -13.95
C PRO A 391 -16.26 16.87 -14.10
N GLY A 392 -17.56 16.92 -14.44
CA GLY A 392 -18.23 18.17 -14.76
C GLY A 392 -17.49 18.94 -15.86
N SER A 393 -17.47 20.25 -15.75
CA SER A 393 -16.91 21.12 -16.80
C SER A 393 -15.42 20.94 -17.09
N THR A 394 -14.67 20.15 -16.32
CA THR A 394 -13.28 19.83 -16.68
C THR A 394 -13.20 18.92 -17.90
N PHE A 395 -14.22 18.11 -18.17
CA PHE A 395 -14.32 17.28 -19.38
C PHE A 395 -14.47 18.09 -20.68
N LYS A 396 -14.91 19.36 -20.58
CA LYS A 396 -15.05 20.25 -21.76
C LYS A 396 -13.76 20.45 -22.53
N LEU A 397 -12.61 20.30 -21.89
CA LEU A 397 -11.31 20.35 -22.57
C LEU A 397 -11.18 19.18 -23.56
N CYS A 398 -11.53 17.95 -23.15
CA CYS A 398 -11.60 16.78 -24.03
C CYS A 398 -12.58 17.00 -25.19
N THR A 399 -13.77 17.50 -24.90
CA THR A 399 -14.78 17.82 -25.92
C THR A 399 -14.26 18.88 -26.91
N SER A 400 -13.51 19.87 -26.44
CA SER A 400 -12.89 20.89 -27.29
C SER A 400 -11.85 20.30 -28.23
N VAL A 401 -10.95 19.46 -27.69
CA VAL A 401 -9.92 18.78 -28.51
C VAL A 401 -10.58 17.91 -29.57
N ALA A 402 -11.53 17.03 -29.17
CA ALA A 402 -12.23 16.15 -30.09
C ALA A 402 -12.90 16.93 -31.23
N ALA A 403 -13.60 18.03 -30.93
CA ALA A 403 -14.29 18.81 -31.92
C ALA A 403 -13.38 19.61 -32.84
N LEU A 404 -12.24 20.11 -32.36
CA LEU A 404 -11.24 20.82 -33.13
C LEU A 404 -10.48 19.86 -34.04
N GLU A 405 -10.00 18.75 -33.54
CA GLU A 405 -9.24 17.75 -34.33
C GLU A 405 -10.11 17.05 -35.38
N GLU A 406 -11.39 16.81 -35.10
CA GLU A 406 -12.33 16.27 -36.11
C GLU A 406 -12.85 17.36 -37.09
N GLY A 407 -12.38 18.61 -36.97
CA GLY A 407 -12.80 19.71 -37.84
C GLY A 407 -14.28 20.09 -37.72
N ILE A 408 -14.96 19.65 -36.65
CA ILE A 408 -16.35 20.03 -36.37
C ILE A 408 -16.45 21.54 -36.12
N ILE A 409 -15.46 22.09 -35.42
CA ILE A 409 -15.28 23.53 -35.22
C ILE A 409 -13.84 23.91 -35.52
N THR A 410 -13.61 25.20 -35.68
CA THR A 410 -12.27 25.81 -35.75
C THR A 410 -12.10 26.76 -34.56
N PRO A 411 -10.88 27.20 -34.20
CA PRO A 411 -10.67 28.17 -33.14
C PRO A 411 -11.48 29.47 -33.30
N SER A 412 -11.86 29.83 -34.54
CA SER A 412 -12.65 31.02 -34.89
C SER A 412 -14.16 30.77 -35.02
N THR A 413 -14.61 29.52 -34.90
CA THR A 413 -16.04 29.18 -34.99
C THR A 413 -16.81 29.85 -33.85
N ILE A 414 -17.84 30.61 -34.18
CA ILE A 414 -18.69 31.31 -33.23
C ILE A 414 -20.01 30.57 -33.05
N ILE A 415 -20.37 30.26 -31.82
CA ILE A 415 -21.70 29.75 -31.42
C ILE A 415 -22.34 30.79 -30.53
N GLU A 416 -23.63 31.09 -30.78
CA GLU A 416 -24.42 32.04 -29.98
C GLU A 416 -25.16 31.30 -28.86
N ASP A 417 -24.80 31.58 -27.60
CA ASP A 417 -25.53 31.09 -26.42
C ASP A 417 -26.86 31.85 -26.32
N LYS A 418 -27.97 31.12 -26.46
CA LYS A 418 -29.32 31.61 -26.33
C LYS A 418 -29.96 31.27 -24.96
N GLY A 419 -29.18 30.76 -24.03
CA GLY A 419 -29.62 30.40 -22.69
C GLY A 419 -30.26 29.01 -22.60
N ILE A 420 -31.28 28.75 -23.39
CA ILE A 420 -31.99 27.47 -23.45
C ILE A 420 -31.64 26.79 -24.76
N TYR A 421 -31.17 25.54 -24.67
CA TYR A 421 -30.81 24.73 -25.84
C TYR A 421 -32.06 24.01 -26.36
N THR A 422 -32.68 24.56 -27.44
CA THR A 422 -33.97 24.17 -27.96
C THR A 422 -33.93 23.15 -29.08
N TYR A 423 -32.77 22.53 -29.35
CA TYR A 423 -32.66 21.47 -30.37
C TYR A 423 -33.51 20.26 -30.02
N TYR A 424 -33.57 19.89 -28.75
CA TYR A 424 -34.46 18.88 -28.23
C TYR A 424 -35.76 19.51 -27.69
N VAL A 425 -36.85 18.76 -27.78
CA VAL A 425 -38.18 19.28 -27.37
C VAL A 425 -38.36 19.17 -25.86
N ASP A 426 -37.94 18.05 -25.27
CA ASP A 426 -38.07 17.76 -23.84
C ASP A 426 -37.06 16.68 -23.42
N PRO A 427 -36.24 16.89 -22.39
CA PRO A 427 -36.06 18.19 -21.72
C PRO A 427 -35.20 19.15 -22.57
N GLN A 428 -35.39 20.45 -22.36
CA GLN A 428 -34.54 21.49 -22.96
C GLN A 428 -33.45 21.90 -21.95
N PRO A 429 -32.20 21.49 -22.13
CA PRO A 429 -31.16 21.85 -21.20
C PRO A 429 -30.79 23.33 -21.27
N MET A 430 -30.45 23.90 -20.11
CA MET A 430 -30.16 25.31 -19.96
C MET A 430 -28.70 25.55 -19.64
N CYS A 431 -28.13 26.61 -20.20
CA CYS A 431 -26.82 27.11 -19.78
C CYS A 431 -26.89 27.53 -18.30
N TRP A 432 -25.77 27.30 -17.56
CA TRP A 432 -25.73 27.60 -16.13
C TRP A 432 -26.03 29.08 -15.81
N ILE A 433 -25.53 30.01 -16.64
CA ILE A 433 -25.75 31.45 -16.43
C ILE A 433 -27.20 31.82 -16.64
N TRP A 434 -27.91 31.18 -17.59
CA TRP A 434 -29.33 31.37 -17.79
C TRP A 434 -30.13 30.93 -16.56
N ARG A 435 -29.76 29.79 -15.98
CA ARG A 435 -30.42 29.27 -14.77
C ARG A 435 -30.24 30.19 -13.56
N GLN A 436 -29.07 30.85 -13.45
CA GLN A 436 -28.75 31.72 -12.32
C GLN A 436 -29.26 33.16 -12.48
N ALA A 437 -29.10 33.71 -13.69
CA ALA A 437 -29.28 35.16 -13.90
C ALA A 437 -30.16 35.52 -15.11
N HIS A 438 -30.71 34.54 -15.83
CA HIS A 438 -31.48 34.73 -17.07
C HIS A 438 -30.72 35.58 -18.11
N THR A 439 -29.38 35.44 -18.16
CA THR A 439 -28.49 36.06 -19.13
C THR A 439 -27.80 34.99 -19.97
N THR A 440 -27.07 35.39 -21.00
CA THR A 440 -26.34 34.49 -21.89
C THR A 440 -24.89 34.94 -22.04
N HIS A 441 -23.99 34.03 -22.50
CA HIS A 441 -22.61 34.37 -22.85
C HIS A 441 -22.53 35.04 -24.23
N GLY A 442 -23.63 35.11 -24.99
CA GLY A 442 -23.66 35.72 -26.32
C GLY A 442 -22.90 34.91 -27.37
N ARG A 443 -22.20 35.61 -28.23
CA ARG A 443 -21.43 35.01 -29.36
C ARG A 443 -20.00 34.71 -28.93
N ILE A 444 -19.66 33.46 -28.74
CA ILE A 444 -18.37 33.02 -28.20
C ILE A 444 -17.71 31.97 -29.10
N ASN A 445 -16.38 31.93 -29.09
CA ASN A 445 -15.59 30.85 -29.66
C ASN A 445 -15.18 29.82 -28.59
N VAL A 446 -14.41 28.80 -28.97
CA VAL A 446 -14.03 27.70 -28.06
C VAL A 446 -13.20 28.18 -26.86
N SER A 447 -12.22 29.10 -27.04
CA SER A 447 -11.43 29.62 -25.89
C SER A 447 -12.30 30.39 -24.90
N GLN A 448 -13.19 31.26 -25.40
CA GLN A 448 -14.17 31.96 -24.55
C GLN A 448 -15.14 30.98 -23.86
N ALA A 449 -15.59 29.93 -24.58
CA ALA A 449 -16.46 28.92 -24.02
C ALA A 449 -15.78 28.11 -22.88
N ILE A 450 -14.46 27.97 -22.91
CA ILE A 450 -13.67 27.38 -21.81
C ILE A 450 -13.65 28.34 -20.61
N VAL A 451 -13.37 29.65 -20.84
CA VAL A 451 -13.40 30.69 -19.79
C VAL A 451 -14.76 30.75 -19.11
N ASP A 452 -15.81 30.94 -19.88
CA ASP A 452 -17.19 31.11 -19.38
C ASP A 452 -17.80 29.77 -18.94
N SER A 453 -17.12 28.66 -19.17
CA SER A 453 -17.67 27.32 -18.94
C SER A 453 -19.07 27.13 -19.53
N CYS A 454 -19.31 27.66 -20.74
CA CYS A 454 -20.62 27.74 -21.35
C CYS A 454 -21.20 26.37 -21.71
N ASN A 455 -22.26 25.94 -21.01
CA ASN A 455 -22.91 24.66 -21.31
C ASN A 455 -23.56 24.65 -22.70
N TYR A 456 -24.19 25.76 -23.10
CA TYR A 456 -24.86 25.84 -24.40
C TYR A 456 -23.92 25.57 -25.58
N PHE A 457 -22.71 26.15 -25.53
CA PHE A 457 -21.66 25.91 -26.53
C PHE A 457 -21.34 24.41 -26.62
N TYR A 458 -21.13 23.77 -25.46
CA TYR A 458 -20.76 22.35 -25.40
C TYR A 458 -21.91 21.38 -25.65
N TYR A 459 -23.16 21.79 -25.48
CA TYR A 459 -24.32 21.01 -25.95
C TYR A 459 -24.32 20.92 -27.47
N GLU A 460 -24.11 22.05 -28.16
CA GLU A 460 -24.06 22.05 -29.63
C GLU A 460 -22.83 21.33 -30.17
N VAL A 461 -21.65 21.60 -29.63
CA VAL A 461 -20.41 20.94 -30.03
C VAL A 461 -20.47 19.44 -29.77
N GLY A 462 -20.95 19.01 -28.59
CA GLY A 462 -21.09 17.60 -28.25
C GLY A 462 -22.07 16.87 -29.17
N ARG A 463 -23.20 17.51 -29.51
CA ARG A 463 -24.16 16.96 -30.46
C ARG A 463 -23.54 16.75 -31.85
N LEU A 464 -22.77 17.72 -32.32
CA LEU A 464 -22.14 17.69 -33.65
C LEU A 464 -20.98 16.67 -33.71
N THR A 465 -20.20 16.55 -32.65
CA THR A 465 -19.09 15.60 -32.54
C THR A 465 -19.62 14.16 -32.38
N GLY A 466 -20.67 13.98 -31.59
CA GLY A 466 -21.28 12.70 -31.31
C GLY A 466 -20.50 11.86 -30.28
N ILE A 467 -21.23 10.98 -29.58
CA ILE A 467 -20.67 10.22 -28.45
C ILE A 467 -19.48 9.36 -28.86
N LYS A 468 -19.53 8.73 -30.02
CA LYS A 468 -18.45 7.84 -30.47
C LYS A 468 -17.10 8.53 -30.55
N LYS A 469 -17.05 9.75 -31.09
CA LYS A 469 -15.82 10.53 -31.17
C LYS A 469 -15.39 11.06 -29.80
N LEU A 470 -16.32 11.48 -28.97
CA LEU A 470 -16.04 11.87 -27.59
C LEU A 470 -15.39 10.73 -26.81
N ASP A 471 -15.90 9.50 -26.95
CA ASP A 471 -15.36 8.30 -26.30
C ASP A 471 -13.98 7.91 -26.84
N GLU A 472 -13.75 8.02 -28.16
CA GLU A 472 -12.45 7.76 -28.78
C GLU A 472 -11.37 8.68 -28.17
N TYR A 473 -11.64 9.99 -28.09
CA TYR A 473 -10.69 10.96 -27.52
C TYR A 473 -10.56 10.82 -26.00
N ALA A 474 -11.65 10.62 -25.28
CA ALA A 474 -11.61 10.40 -23.83
C ALA A 474 -10.79 9.17 -23.47
N THR A 475 -10.97 8.06 -24.21
CA THR A 475 -10.18 6.84 -24.07
C THR A 475 -8.70 7.08 -24.36
N ALA A 476 -8.39 7.83 -25.42
CA ALA A 476 -7.00 8.17 -25.78
C ALA A 476 -6.34 9.08 -24.72
N PHE A 477 -7.11 9.89 -24.01
CA PHE A 477 -6.68 10.63 -22.81
C PHE A 477 -6.55 9.78 -21.55
N GLY A 478 -6.83 8.47 -21.59
CA GLY A 478 -6.80 7.55 -20.46
C GLY A 478 -8.03 7.61 -19.54
N LEU A 479 -9.08 8.36 -19.91
CA LEU A 479 -10.31 8.44 -19.11
C LEU A 479 -11.13 7.15 -19.28
N GLY A 480 -11.67 6.61 -18.18
CA GLY A 480 -12.40 5.36 -18.18
C GLY A 480 -11.53 4.10 -18.24
N GLN A 481 -10.22 4.23 -17.99
CA GLN A 481 -9.24 3.14 -17.95
C GLN A 481 -8.39 3.23 -16.68
N SER A 482 -7.74 2.11 -16.28
CA SER A 482 -6.70 2.16 -15.25
C SER A 482 -5.56 3.07 -15.69
N THR A 483 -5.03 3.87 -14.77
CA THR A 483 -3.85 4.71 -15.04
C THR A 483 -2.55 3.92 -15.07
N GLY A 484 -2.57 2.64 -14.65
CA GLY A 484 -1.39 1.79 -14.56
C GLY A 484 -0.57 1.96 -13.29
N ILE A 485 -1.02 2.79 -12.33
CA ILE A 485 -0.30 3.03 -11.07
C ILE A 485 -0.11 1.73 -10.28
N GLU A 486 1.08 1.49 -9.76
CA GLU A 486 1.49 0.20 -9.18
C GLU A 486 0.69 -0.18 -7.92
N ILE A 487 0.18 0.81 -7.18
CA ILE A 487 -0.64 0.56 -5.97
C ILE A 487 -2.10 0.19 -6.30
N GLY A 488 -2.44 0.18 -7.60
CA GLY A 488 -3.77 -0.14 -8.11
C GLY A 488 -4.76 1.02 -8.05
N ASP A 489 -5.61 1.07 -9.06
CA ASP A 489 -6.69 2.05 -9.19
C ASP A 489 -7.94 1.42 -9.83
N VAL A 490 -9.03 2.18 -9.86
CA VAL A 490 -10.25 1.80 -10.58
C VAL A 490 -10.32 2.52 -11.91
N SER A 491 -10.84 1.83 -12.92
CA SER A 491 -10.98 2.39 -14.28
C SER A 491 -11.98 3.55 -14.39
N GLY A 492 -12.86 3.73 -13.39
CA GLY A 492 -13.94 4.68 -13.52
C GLY A 492 -14.99 4.26 -14.56
N VAL A 493 -15.76 5.21 -15.06
CA VAL A 493 -16.81 4.97 -16.06
C VAL A 493 -16.74 6.04 -17.14
N LEU A 494 -16.59 5.62 -18.40
CA LEU A 494 -16.79 6.46 -19.57
C LEU A 494 -18.23 6.25 -20.08
N ALA A 495 -18.97 7.34 -20.16
CA ALA A 495 -20.38 7.32 -20.56
C ALA A 495 -20.53 6.97 -22.04
N SER A 496 -21.08 5.80 -22.33
CA SER A 496 -21.30 5.31 -23.69
C SER A 496 -22.62 4.53 -23.81
N PRO A 497 -23.18 4.40 -25.03
CA PRO A 497 -24.32 3.51 -25.27
C PRO A 497 -24.05 2.07 -24.85
N GLU A 498 -22.83 1.59 -25.05
CA GLU A 498 -22.38 0.23 -24.71
C GLU A 498 -22.40 0.02 -23.20
N TRP A 499 -21.85 1.00 -22.43
CA TRP A 499 -21.89 0.97 -20.98
C TRP A 499 -23.32 1.00 -20.44
N ALA A 500 -24.15 1.89 -20.98
CA ALA A 500 -25.54 2.00 -20.58
C ALA A 500 -26.29 0.68 -20.81
N LYS A 501 -26.13 0.06 -21.97
CA LYS A 501 -26.72 -1.24 -22.30
C LYS A 501 -26.24 -2.36 -21.37
N ALA A 502 -24.96 -2.39 -21.04
CA ALA A 502 -24.37 -3.40 -20.14
C ALA A 502 -24.89 -3.29 -18.69
N HIS A 503 -25.41 -2.11 -18.30
CA HIS A 503 -25.93 -1.82 -16.96
C HIS A 503 -27.45 -1.61 -16.92
N ASP A 504 -28.19 -2.08 -17.96
CA ASP A 504 -29.65 -1.94 -18.07
C ASP A 504 -30.11 -0.48 -17.94
N ARG A 505 -29.37 0.43 -18.55
CA ARG A 505 -29.69 1.86 -18.62
C ARG A 505 -30.07 2.24 -20.03
N GLU A 506 -30.97 3.21 -20.16
CA GLU A 506 -31.36 3.74 -21.45
C GLU A 506 -30.35 4.81 -21.90
N TRP A 507 -29.96 4.78 -23.18
CA TRP A 507 -29.18 5.85 -23.81
C TRP A 507 -30.08 6.66 -24.74
N THR A 508 -30.09 7.96 -24.52
CA THR A 508 -30.81 8.92 -25.36
C THR A 508 -29.84 9.94 -25.95
N ASP A 509 -30.24 10.63 -27.01
CA ASP A 509 -29.43 11.71 -27.58
C ASP A 509 -29.09 12.81 -26.56
N GLY A 510 -29.97 13.04 -25.59
CA GLY A 510 -29.73 13.93 -24.45
C GLY A 510 -28.55 13.51 -23.58
N GLN A 511 -28.25 12.20 -23.49
CA GLN A 511 -27.07 11.70 -22.78
C GLN A 511 -25.77 12.13 -23.43
N THR A 512 -25.72 12.16 -24.79
CA THR A 512 -24.53 12.63 -25.53
C THR A 512 -24.16 14.06 -25.19
N ILE A 513 -25.10 15.00 -25.19
CA ILE A 513 -24.83 16.41 -24.89
C ILE A 513 -24.51 16.62 -23.40
N THR A 514 -25.07 15.79 -22.54
CA THR A 514 -24.78 15.81 -21.10
C THR A 514 -23.38 15.20 -20.81
N ALA A 515 -23.00 14.14 -21.51
CA ALA A 515 -21.67 13.57 -21.45
C ALA A 515 -20.59 14.57 -21.92
N ALA A 516 -20.86 15.35 -22.97
CA ALA A 516 -19.97 16.36 -23.49
C ALA A 516 -19.60 17.48 -22.49
N ILE A 517 -20.40 17.67 -21.44
CA ILE A 517 -20.10 18.60 -20.35
C ILE A 517 -19.61 17.89 -19.07
N GLY A 518 -19.24 16.60 -19.17
CA GLY A 518 -18.73 15.80 -18.06
C GLY A 518 -19.74 15.37 -17.03
N GLN A 519 -20.99 15.20 -17.47
CA GLN A 519 -22.10 14.68 -16.70
C GLN A 519 -22.55 13.33 -17.31
N SER A 520 -23.80 12.94 -17.19
CA SER A 520 -24.32 11.64 -17.56
C SER A 520 -23.68 10.54 -16.68
N TYR A 521 -23.10 9.50 -17.26
CA TYR A 521 -22.47 8.38 -16.55
C TYR A 521 -20.95 8.54 -16.37
N ASN A 522 -20.36 9.66 -16.80
CA ASN A 522 -18.92 9.90 -16.65
C ASN A 522 -18.51 9.97 -15.19
N LEU A 523 -17.61 9.07 -14.77
CA LEU A 523 -17.05 8.99 -13.42
C LEU A 523 -15.56 8.67 -13.52
N PHE A 524 -14.68 9.55 -13.03
CA PHE A 524 -13.23 9.37 -13.09
C PHE A 524 -12.58 9.62 -11.74
N THR A 525 -11.41 9.01 -11.54
CA THR A 525 -10.61 9.26 -10.35
C THR A 525 -9.87 10.60 -10.45
N PRO A 526 -9.52 11.24 -9.33
CA PRO A 526 -8.65 12.43 -9.33
C PRO A 526 -7.32 12.19 -10.03
N LEU A 527 -6.74 11.00 -9.90
CA LEU A 527 -5.51 10.63 -10.60
C LEU A 527 -5.71 10.60 -12.11
N GLN A 528 -6.82 10.02 -12.60
CA GLN A 528 -7.15 10.04 -14.04
C GLN A 528 -7.30 11.49 -14.56
N LEU A 529 -7.94 12.36 -13.76
CA LEU A 529 -8.11 13.76 -14.16
C LEU A 529 -6.78 14.52 -14.23
N ALA A 530 -5.85 14.27 -13.32
CA ALA A 530 -4.50 14.84 -13.37
C ALA A 530 -3.72 14.32 -14.59
N ASN A 531 -3.76 13.00 -14.85
CA ASN A 531 -3.07 12.37 -15.97
C ASN A 531 -3.66 12.80 -17.32
N TYR A 532 -4.97 12.95 -17.41
CA TYR A 532 -5.67 13.52 -18.56
C TYR A 532 -5.18 14.94 -18.90
N VAL A 533 -5.03 15.81 -17.90
CA VAL A 533 -4.51 17.16 -18.14
C VAL A 533 -3.04 17.14 -18.49
N ALA A 534 -2.24 16.28 -17.86
CA ALA A 534 -0.83 16.09 -18.24
C ALA A 534 -0.70 15.64 -19.71
N THR A 535 -1.54 14.70 -20.15
CA THR A 535 -1.62 14.26 -21.54
C THR A 535 -2.03 15.39 -22.48
N LEU A 536 -3.01 16.21 -22.09
CA LEU A 536 -3.44 17.36 -22.89
C LEU A 536 -2.28 18.32 -23.13
N VAL A 537 -1.60 18.74 -22.06
CA VAL A 537 -0.60 19.82 -22.16
C VAL A 537 0.78 19.33 -22.61
N SER A 538 1.01 18.04 -22.73
CA SER A 538 2.18 17.45 -23.39
C SER A 538 2.04 17.39 -24.94
N GLY A 539 0.92 17.85 -25.49
CA GLY A 539 0.64 17.75 -26.93
C GLY A 539 -0.07 16.44 -27.32
N GLY A 540 -0.45 15.61 -26.35
CA GLY A 540 -1.18 14.36 -26.58
C GLY A 540 -0.45 13.09 -26.15
N GLU A 541 0.78 13.19 -25.66
CA GLU A 541 1.53 12.03 -25.16
C GLU A 541 0.94 11.53 -23.84
N HIS A 542 0.34 10.35 -23.87
CA HIS A 542 -0.28 9.71 -22.70
C HIS A 542 0.65 8.69 -22.06
N TYR A 543 1.01 8.89 -20.80
CA TYR A 543 1.86 7.99 -20.01
C TYR A 543 1.05 7.26 -18.93
N GLU A 544 1.50 6.05 -18.57
CA GLU A 544 1.04 5.43 -17.31
C GLU A 544 1.45 6.32 -16.13
N ALA A 545 0.53 6.52 -15.18
CA ALA A 545 0.91 7.11 -13.90
C ALA A 545 1.72 6.11 -13.09
N HIS A 546 2.82 6.55 -12.47
CA HIS A 546 3.68 5.64 -11.73
C HIS A 546 4.33 6.28 -10.50
N LEU A 547 4.65 5.43 -9.52
CA LEU A 547 5.32 5.79 -8.27
C LEU A 547 6.78 5.35 -8.24
N LEU A 548 7.16 4.38 -9.07
CA LEU A 548 8.54 3.89 -9.09
C LEU A 548 9.45 4.85 -9.84
N LYS A 549 10.47 5.37 -9.16
CA LYS A 549 11.59 6.06 -9.80
C LYS A 549 12.72 5.08 -10.14
N ASN A 550 13.25 4.39 -9.13
CA ASN A 550 14.21 3.32 -9.29
C ASN A 550 14.27 2.43 -8.05
N VAL A 551 14.90 1.26 -8.22
CA VAL A 551 15.24 0.36 -7.12
C VAL A 551 16.75 0.18 -7.10
N LYS A 552 17.38 0.34 -5.93
CA LYS A 552 18.79 0.05 -5.70
C LYS A 552 18.95 -1.25 -4.92
N SER A 553 20.06 -1.94 -5.12
CA SER A 553 20.45 -3.08 -4.28
C SER A 553 20.55 -2.66 -2.81
N TYR A 554 20.44 -3.63 -1.88
CA TYR A 554 20.45 -3.38 -0.42
C TYR A 554 21.67 -2.58 0.07
N ASP A 555 22.81 -2.71 -0.62
CA ASP A 555 24.05 -1.99 -0.35
C ASP A 555 24.18 -0.67 -1.14
N ASN A 556 23.15 -0.29 -1.88
CA ASN A 556 23.07 0.87 -2.78
C ASN A 556 24.16 0.89 -3.88
N SER A 557 24.87 -0.22 -4.12
CA SER A 557 26.00 -0.27 -5.06
C SER A 557 25.56 -0.27 -6.54
N ARG A 558 24.31 -0.66 -6.83
CA ARG A 558 23.78 -0.73 -8.20
C ARG A 558 22.28 -0.47 -8.24
N VAL A 559 21.83 0.07 -9.36
CA VAL A 559 20.41 0.15 -9.70
C VAL A 559 19.98 -1.21 -10.29
N VAL A 560 18.94 -1.81 -9.71
CA VAL A 560 18.41 -3.13 -10.11
C VAL A 560 17.08 -3.04 -10.85
N GLY A 561 16.39 -1.89 -10.76
CA GLY A 561 15.16 -1.61 -11.48
C GLY A 561 14.99 -0.11 -11.70
N VAL A 562 14.46 0.25 -12.85
CA VAL A 562 14.11 1.63 -13.22
C VAL A 562 12.76 1.57 -13.92
N TYR A 563 11.89 2.53 -13.66
CA TYR A 563 10.74 2.72 -14.53
C TYR A 563 11.25 3.20 -15.89
N GLY A 564 10.86 2.54 -16.96
CA GLY A 564 11.42 2.80 -18.30
C GLY A 564 10.40 2.65 -19.42
N LYS A 565 9.10 2.90 -19.13
CA LYS A 565 8.04 2.85 -20.13
C LYS A 565 7.93 4.20 -20.82
N GLY A 566 7.80 4.20 -22.16
CA GLY A 566 7.43 5.36 -22.94
C GLY A 566 5.91 5.63 -22.90
N PRO A 567 5.42 6.60 -23.70
CA PRO A 567 3.99 6.88 -23.77
C PRO A 567 3.21 5.66 -24.28
N LEU A 568 2.03 5.46 -23.72
CA LEU A 568 1.09 4.41 -24.14
C LEU A 568 0.51 4.69 -25.53
N ASN A 569 0.21 5.95 -25.76
CA ASN A 569 -0.27 6.48 -27.05
C ASN A 569 0.08 7.97 -27.17
N ASP A 570 -0.16 8.52 -28.36
CA ASP A 570 0.00 9.92 -28.67
C ASP A 570 -1.21 10.36 -29.53
N LEU A 571 -1.98 11.33 -29.03
CA LEU A 571 -3.11 11.91 -29.73
C LEU A 571 -2.67 12.81 -30.89
N ASN A 572 -1.41 13.23 -30.93
CA ASN A 572 -0.85 14.15 -31.93
C ASN A 572 -1.72 15.42 -32.10
N ILE A 573 -2.03 16.07 -30.96
CA ILE A 573 -2.89 17.26 -30.95
C ILE A 573 -2.22 18.39 -31.72
N SER A 574 -2.93 18.97 -32.70
CA SER A 574 -2.38 20.04 -33.51
C SER A 574 -2.08 21.31 -32.69
N ASP A 575 -1.03 22.07 -33.12
CA ASP A 575 -0.66 23.32 -32.44
C ASP A 575 -1.82 24.34 -32.39
N SER A 576 -2.68 24.34 -33.40
CA SER A 576 -3.85 25.23 -33.42
C SER A 576 -4.91 24.86 -32.37
N THR A 577 -5.11 23.58 -32.14
CA THR A 577 -6.01 23.05 -31.08
C THR A 577 -5.41 23.32 -29.73
N MET A 578 -4.14 22.99 -29.54
CA MET A 578 -3.42 23.28 -28.29
C MET A 578 -3.51 24.76 -27.93
N ALA A 579 -3.14 25.66 -28.87
CA ALA A 579 -3.20 27.10 -28.63
C ALA A 579 -4.61 27.59 -28.25
N ALA A 580 -5.66 27.03 -28.88
CA ALA A 580 -7.05 27.44 -28.58
C ALA A 580 -7.52 26.98 -27.21
N VAL A 581 -7.20 25.74 -26.84
CA VAL A 581 -7.61 25.14 -25.58
C VAL A 581 -6.82 25.72 -24.40
N THR A 582 -5.49 25.74 -24.50
CA THR A 582 -4.63 26.28 -23.44
C THR A 582 -4.83 27.76 -23.22
N LYS A 583 -5.10 28.54 -24.31
CA LYS A 583 -5.51 29.95 -24.18
C LYS A 583 -6.76 30.10 -23.34
N GLY A 584 -7.79 29.26 -23.54
CA GLY A 584 -9.01 29.32 -22.74
C GLY A 584 -8.75 28.98 -21.26
N MET A 585 -7.88 28.00 -21.00
CA MET A 585 -7.47 27.65 -19.63
C MET A 585 -6.67 28.76 -18.95
N HIS A 586 -5.80 29.43 -19.69
CA HIS A 586 -4.99 30.54 -19.20
C HIS A 586 -5.84 31.78 -18.96
N ASP A 587 -6.68 32.17 -19.93
CA ASP A 587 -7.54 33.35 -19.80
C ASP A 587 -8.48 33.22 -18.57
N LEU A 588 -8.94 32.02 -18.23
CA LEU A 588 -9.75 31.77 -17.04
C LEU A 588 -9.03 32.20 -15.74
N THR A 589 -7.70 32.02 -15.66
CA THR A 589 -6.90 32.42 -14.48
C THR A 589 -6.81 33.94 -14.33
N TYR A 590 -6.93 34.68 -15.43
CA TYR A 590 -6.94 36.16 -15.45
C TYR A 590 -8.33 36.77 -15.35
N ASP A 591 -9.38 35.96 -15.56
CA ASP A 591 -10.78 36.39 -15.43
C ASP A 591 -11.35 36.05 -14.05
N SER A 592 -12.21 35.07 -13.97
CA SER A 592 -12.97 34.73 -12.76
C SER A 592 -12.11 34.15 -11.63
N LEU A 593 -10.93 33.59 -11.94
CA LEU A 593 -9.97 33.06 -10.95
C LEU A 593 -8.84 34.04 -10.60
N ARG A 594 -8.87 35.26 -11.12
CA ARG A 594 -7.82 36.27 -10.92
C ARG A 594 -7.45 36.49 -9.45
N SER A 595 -8.43 36.47 -8.57
CA SER A 595 -8.20 36.68 -7.13
C SER A 595 -7.23 35.62 -6.52
N ALA A 596 -7.35 34.36 -6.93
CA ALA A 596 -6.44 33.29 -6.50
C ALA A 596 -5.12 33.35 -7.25
N PHE A 597 -5.16 33.41 -8.59
CA PHE A 597 -3.97 33.27 -9.44
C PHE A 597 -3.07 34.52 -9.46
N SER A 598 -3.53 35.68 -8.96
CA SER A 598 -2.66 36.83 -8.74
C SER A 598 -1.51 36.57 -7.74
N ARG A 599 -1.59 35.49 -6.93
CA ARG A 599 -0.54 35.04 -6.01
C ARG A 599 0.37 33.98 -6.63
N CYS A 600 0.02 33.48 -7.82
CA CYS A 600 0.79 32.43 -8.46
C CYS A 600 2.14 32.97 -8.95
N VAL A 601 3.22 32.24 -8.66
CA VAL A 601 4.60 32.66 -9.00
C VAL A 601 4.93 32.45 -10.48
N VAL A 602 4.15 31.64 -11.20
CA VAL A 602 4.26 31.41 -12.64
C VAL A 602 2.89 31.52 -13.29
N GLU A 603 2.84 31.82 -14.59
CA GLU A 603 1.60 31.76 -15.35
C GLU A 603 1.10 30.30 -15.44
N ALA A 604 -0.20 30.09 -15.37
CA ALA A 604 -0.80 28.77 -15.35
C ALA A 604 -2.09 28.72 -16.15
N GLY A 605 -2.53 27.51 -16.48
CA GLY A 605 -3.84 27.27 -17.05
C GLY A 605 -4.71 26.46 -16.08
N ALA A 606 -6.03 26.71 -16.06
CA ALA A 606 -6.94 26.02 -15.17
C ALA A 606 -8.30 25.75 -15.79
N LYS A 607 -9.06 24.83 -15.19
CA LYS A 607 -10.49 24.61 -15.49
C LYS A 607 -11.22 24.20 -14.23
N THR A 608 -12.32 24.89 -13.96
CA THR A 608 -13.25 24.58 -12.87
C THR A 608 -14.30 23.57 -13.32
N GLY A 609 -14.69 22.69 -12.43
CA GLY A 609 -15.83 21.78 -12.58
C GLY A 609 -16.75 21.86 -11.36
N SER A 610 -18.04 21.68 -11.59
CA SER A 610 -19.05 21.48 -10.56
C SER A 610 -19.98 20.40 -11.06
N ALA A 611 -19.93 19.25 -10.41
CA ALA A 611 -20.70 18.08 -10.83
C ALA A 611 -21.84 17.83 -9.84
N GLN A 612 -23.09 17.91 -10.33
CA GLN A 612 -24.27 17.65 -9.51
C GLN A 612 -24.32 16.19 -9.06
N VAL A 613 -24.52 15.95 -7.77
CA VAL A 613 -24.63 14.62 -7.13
C VAL A 613 -26.02 14.42 -6.52
N GLY A 614 -26.96 15.28 -6.81
CA GLY A 614 -28.34 15.32 -6.32
C GLY A 614 -29.01 16.61 -6.74
N THR A 615 -30.15 16.95 -6.11
CA THR A 615 -30.93 18.14 -6.47
C THR A 615 -30.20 19.44 -6.14
N ASP A 616 -29.45 19.49 -5.03
CA ASP A 616 -28.86 20.74 -4.51
C ASP A 616 -27.38 20.59 -4.07
N ILE A 617 -26.75 19.45 -4.35
CA ILE A 617 -25.39 19.15 -3.91
C ILE A 617 -24.52 18.90 -5.14
N ALA A 618 -23.35 19.53 -5.18
CA ALA A 618 -22.37 19.29 -6.21
C ALA A 618 -20.99 18.98 -5.60
N ASN A 619 -20.23 18.10 -6.26
CA ASN A 619 -18.80 17.95 -6.00
C ASN A 619 -18.05 19.08 -6.69
N GLY A 620 -17.09 19.67 -6.00
CA GLY A 620 -16.15 20.63 -6.58
C GLY A 620 -15.00 19.86 -7.25
N THR A 621 -14.75 20.15 -8.53
CA THR A 621 -13.63 19.58 -9.29
C THR A 621 -12.80 20.72 -9.86
N PHE A 622 -11.50 20.59 -9.82
CA PHE A 622 -10.56 21.58 -10.33
C PHE A 622 -9.38 20.89 -10.99
N VAL A 623 -8.99 21.37 -12.16
CA VAL A 623 -7.75 20.94 -12.80
C VAL A 623 -6.93 22.16 -13.19
N ALA A 624 -5.61 22.04 -13.12
CA ALA A 624 -4.67 23.07 -13.50
C ALA A 624 -3.37 22.45 -14.03
N TYR A 625 -2.59 23.28 -14.70
CA TYR A 625 -1.22 22.97 -15.08
C TYR A 625 -0.35 24.22 -15.00
N ALA A 626 0.94 24.03 -14.83
CA ALA A 626 1.92 25.12 -14.75
C ALA A 626 3.33 24.63 -15.15
N PRO A 627 4.21 25.52 -15.72
CA PRO A 627 3.87 26.84 -16.24
C PRO A 627 2.98 26.80 -17.49
N TYR A 628 2.45 27.94 -17.90
CA TYR A 628 1.61 28.02 -19.09
C TYR A 628 2.37 27.71 -20.40
N ASP A 629 3.55 28.29 -20.57
CA ASP A 629 4.32 28.15 -21.83
C ASP A 629 5.12 26.84 -21.93
N ASP A 630 5.54 26.27 -20.80
CA ASP A 630 6.34 25.02 -20.73
C ASP A 630 5.84 24.16 -19.55
N PRO A 631 4.74 23.41 -19.74
CA PRO A 631 4.07 22.68 -18.67
C PRO A 631 4.96 21.62 -18.00
N GLU A 632 5.19 21.76 -16.70
CA GLU A 632 5.95 20.78 -15.90
C GLU A 632 5.04 19.91 -15.04
N ILE A 633 3.95 20.49 -14.49
CA ILE A 633 3.04 19.78 -13.59
C ILE A 633 1.59 19.95 -14.01
N ALA A 634 0.82 18.89 -13.84
CA ALA A 634 -0.63 18.88 -13.93
C ALA A 634 -1.26 18.47 -12.60
N ILE A 635 -2.35 19.13 -12.23
CA ILE A 635 -2.99 19.01 -10.93
C ILE A 635 -4.47 18.71 -11.12
N ALA A 636 -5.02 17.80 -10.32
CA ALA A 636 -6.46 17.65 -10.15
C ALA A 636 -6.82 17.66 -8.67
N ILE A 637 -7.88 18.37 -8.31
CA ILE A 637 -8.43 18.41 -6.95
C ILE A 637 -9.93 18.15 -7.04
N VAL A 638 -10.41 17.22 -6.21
CA VAL A 638 -11.85 16.91 -6.08
C VAL A 638 -12.25 16.98 -4.62
N VAL A 639 -13.35 17.67 -4.33
CA VAL A 639 -13.94 17.73 -2.98
C VAL A 639 -15.40 17.33 -3.04
N GLU A 640 -15.76 16.30 -2.29
CA GLU A 640 -17.12 15.81 -2.13
C GLU A 640 -17.98 16.91 -1.52
N LYS A 641 -19.18 17.16 -2.09
CA LYS A 641 -20.08 18.24 -1.66
C LYS A 641 -19.39 19.62 -1.59
N GLY A 642 -18.30 19.80 -2.35
CA GLY A 642 -17.49 21.02 -2.35
C GLY A 642 -18.13 22.21 -3.10
N GLY A 643 -19.25 21.99 -3.77
CA GLY A 643 -19.98 23.04 -4.50
C GLY A 643 -19.27 23.45 -5.79
N SER A 644 -18.85 24.70 -5.88
CA SER A 644 -18.15 25.22 -7.06
C SER A 644 -16.66 24.86 -7.03
N GLY A 645 -16.14 24.32 -8.15
CA GLY A 645 -14.71 24.08 -8.31
C GLY A 645 -13.85 25.34 -8.17
N SER A 646 -14.40 26.53 -8.35
CA SER A 646 -13.66 27.80 -8.15
C SER A 646 -13.16 27.99 -6.72
N LEU A 647 -13.79 27.35 -5.74
CA LEU A 647 -13.36 27.37 -4.33
C LEU A 647 -12.03 26.65 -4.11
N LEU A 648 -11.62 25.80 -5.07
CA LEU A 648 -10.36 25.01 -5.03
C LEU A 648 -9.18 25.74 -5.66
N ALA A 649 -9.41 26.92 -6.27
CA ALA A 649 -8.39 27.67 -6.99
C ALA A 649 -7.20 28.07 -6.09
N ASN A 650 -7.48 28.47 -4.82
CA ASN A 650 -6.41 28.80 -3.88
C ASN A 650 -5.53 27.58 -3.57
N ALA A 651 -6.14 26.41 -3.38
CA ALA A 651 -5.41 25.17 -3.16
C ALA A 651 -4.48 24.84 -4.32
N ALA A 652 -4.95 24.96 -5.55
CA ALA A 652 -4.13 24.73 -6.74
C ALA A 652 -2.94 25.71 -6.82
N VAL A 653 -3.17 27.00 -6.52
CA VAL A 653 -2.11 28.03 -6.50
C VAL A 653 -1.06 27.74 -5.41
N ASP A 654 -1.48 27.30 -4.23
CA ASP A 654 -0.55 26.96 -3.14
C ASP A 654 0.33 25.75 -3.53
N ILE A 655 -0.24 24.75 -4.21
CA ILE A 655 0.50 23.60 -4.74
C ILE A 655 1.48 24.02 -5.84
N ILE A 656 1.04 24.85 -6.80
CA ILE A 656 1.91 25.39 -7.87
C ILE A 656 3.08 26.16 -7.25
N ASN A 657 2.78 27.08 -6.34
CA ASN A 657 3.80 27.89 -5.68
C ASN A 657 4.82 27.00 -4.93
N ALA A 658 4.36 25.98 -4.21
CA ALA A 658 5.24 25.04 -3.53
C ALA A 658 6.21 24.34 -4.48
N TRP A 659 5.74 23.93 -5.67
CA TRP A 659 6.61 23.31 -6.67
C TRP A 659 7.67 24.26 -7.21
N PHE A 660 7.31 25.49 -7.55
CA PHE A 660 8.22 26.46 -8.21
C PHE A 660 9.04 27.33 -7.27
N THR A 661 8.70 27.37 -5.95
CA THR A 661 9.49 28.11 -4.93
C THR A 661 10.36 27.21 -4.07
N ARG A 662 10.26 25.86 -4.25
CA ARG A 662 11.19 24.96 -3.56
C ARG A 662 12.62 25.43 -3.86
N ASP A 663 13.42 25.63 -2.80
CA ASP A 663 14.81 26.00 -2.95
C ASP A 663 15.49 25.02 -3.91
N GLY A 664 16.16 25.54 -4.92
CA GLY A 664 16.86 24.79 -5.95
C GLY A 664 18.05 23.96 -5.44
N THR A 665 17.93 23.39 -4.27
CA THR A 665 18.71 22.26 -3.79
C THR A 665 18.22 20.95 -4.40
N GLY A 666 17.84 20.97 -5.67
CA GLY A 666 18.18 19.87 -6.52
C GLY A 666 19.70 19.79 -6.46
N ALA A 667 20.21 19.07 -5.48
CA ALA A 667 21.54 18.55 -5.58
C ALA A 667 21.57 17.86 -6.92
N THR A 668 22.13 18.54 -7.94
CA THR A 668 22.76 17.85 -9.05
C THR A 668 23.48 16.74 -8.35
N ALA A 669 23.06 15.48 -8.62
CA ALA A 669 23.68 14.33 -8.03
C ALA A 669 25.16 14.61 -8.04
N ALA A 670 25.75 14.80 -6.85
CA ALA A 670 27.19 14.90 -6.73
C ALA A 670 27.65 13.64 -7.44
N GLY A 671 28.41 13.85 -8.52
CA GLY A 671 28.76 12.77 -9.41
C GLY A 671 29.28 11.63 -8.55
N GLU A 672 28.96 10.41 -8.91
CA GLU A 672 29.17 9.16 -8.17
C GLU A 672 30.58 8.95 -7.58
N ASP A 673 31.48 9.91 -7.74
CA ASP A 673 32.89 9.87 -7.31
C ASP A 673 33.20 10.59 -5.99
N ALA A 674 32.22 11.16 -5.26
CA ALA A 674 32.50 11.98 -4.07
C ALA A 674 32.39 11.25 -2.72
N LEU A 675 32.16 9.94 -2.67
CA LEU A 675 31.97 9.16 -1.43
C LEU A 675 33.11 8.17 -1.13
N MET A 676 34.32 8.44 -1.62
CA MET A 676 35.52 7.74 -1.12
C MET A 676 36.66 8.75 -0.92
N ARG A 677 36.68 9.37 0.24
CA ARG A 677 37.92 9.81 0.92
C ARG A 677 37.69 9.85 2.41
#